data_aa88b033c7fbadfc4a5c947c84f74e3d
#
_entry.id   aa88b033c7fbadfc4a5c947c84f74e3d
#
_cell.length_a   1.000
_cell.length_b   1.000
_cell.length_c   1.000
_cell.angle_alpha   90.00
_cell.angle_beta   90.00
_cell.angle_gamma   90.00
#
_symmetry.space_group_name_H-M   'P 1'
#
loop_
_entity.id
_entity.type
_entity.pdbx_description
1 polymer ?
#
loop_
_entity_poly.entity_id
_entity_poly.type
_entity_poly.pdbx_seq_one_letter_code
_entity_poly.pdbx_strand_id
1 'polypeptide(L)'
;MKKRILSILLCLCMVACMLPTVAFAADTGKAIRLVNTNNPTGGILGYKNNNNSYDYIYMGSYNSSPVKWRVLDDQTNTGATGLFLLSEDLLGSGGHGDVYFDGTSPYSNAWQGSDAQGWCNTFESSNLDSRELAAILSTTKSDEAFTSSTHNASFAASTNILNSDQVFFLSAQEAENGQYGFTDEAARVANYGAYASVWWLRSPFAKFTSSAGAVNGLGEVYDCGVGNVWAARPAFNLNLNSVLFASAAVGGKPDGGLTAVPEYSGNEWKLTLLDNSNNFAVTEKAISAAPDDTVVLNYTGASAWPNEYISAIIADSSGAQYYGRVAQPTAESGTVEIKIPSDLAPGDYTLKVFSEQYNGDYKTDYASNFTDIALTVEKQVEEQFSLTPGGRYYFDLSAMNIPGTANSGNSDGAVSLPDTSLHYVPFTYAGTVNAYKLTTEMATTEEYAQKNKYPHSLFVADYAVTNDVSWDALNTADLIFGKNYASGGVDYTLRAPSVGSNATGSGASQRIVPQSNEWDTMLNKDSGYIQNWNKMYSWGQDTHSISAPYRAIRGYDSARYWISCNAAGSFPYVGFRPVLEVLNPDTLGSDGMKVVTLDLNGGKLGGSSEDIQIIVKSGESFTAPASDGLTRPDGDTGSYFMWLGSNSKLYAPGDNVPADVTKLTAQFALSEQFFLTPGGR
;
A
#
# COMPACT_ATOMS: atom_id res chain seq x y z
N MET A 1 -12.94 -40.47 -12.64
CA MET A 1 -12.89 -39.86 -11.29
C MET A 1 -11.48 -39.76 -10.73
N LYS A 2 -10.66 -40.82 -10.66
CA LYS A 2 -9.29 -40.72 -10.04
C LYS A 2 -8.34 -39.71 -10.69
N LYS A 3 -8.36 -39.49 -12.01
CA LYS A 3 -7.49 -38.49 -12.69
C LYS A 3 -7.90 -37.05 -12.44
N ARG A 4 -9.19 -36.75 -12.20
CA ARG A 4 -9.68 -35.41 -11.87
C ARG A 4 -9.38 -35.02 -10.42
N ILE A 5 -9.42 -35.97 -9.49
CA ILE A 5 -9.07 -35.75 -8.08
C ILE A 5 -7.57 -35.48 -7.93
N LEU A 6 -6.73 -36.21 -8.71
CA LEU A 6 -5.28 -35.99 -8.69
C LEU A 6 -4.90 -34.61 -9.28
N SER A 7 -5.63 -34.13 -10.30
CA SER A 7 -5.42 -32.80 -10.90
C SER A 7 -5.82 -31.67 -9.94
N ILE A 8 -6.94 -31.84 -9.21
CA ILE A 8 -7.39 -30.87 -8.20
C ILE A 8 -6.44 -30.86 -6.99
N LEU A 9 -5.93 -32.01 -6.56
CA LEU A 9 -4.94 -32.09 -5.48
C LEU A 9 -3.61 -31.47 -5.91
N LEU A 10 -3.19 -31.63 -7.17
CA LEU A 10 -1.96 -30.97 -7.70
C LEU A 10 -2.12 -29.46 -7.81
N CYS A 11 -3.31 -28.97 -8.23
CA CYS A 11 -3.61 -27.54 -8.24
C CYS A 11 -3.67 -26.95 -6.81
N LEU A 12 -4.27 -27.66 -5.85
CA LEU A 12 -4.27 -27.21 -4.44
C LEU A 12 -2.87 -27.21 -3.84
N CYS A 13 -2.01 -28.19 -4.17
CA CYS A 13 -0.61 -28.17 -3.74
C CYS A 13 0.20 -27.04 -4.42
N MET A 14 -0.05 -26.71 -5.69
CA MET A 14 0.61 -25.59 -6.35
C MET A 14 0.14 -24.23 -5.82
N VAL A 15 -1.14 -24.09 -5.46
CA VAL A 15 -1.65 -22.86 -4.81
C VAL A 15 -1.14 -22.73 -3.37
N ALA A 16 -0.98 -23.83 -2.64
CA ALA A 16 -0.37 -23.83 -1.31
C ALA A 16 1.16 -23.54 -1.35
N CYS A 17 1.83 -23.86 -2.47
CA CYS A 17 3.25 -23.53 -2.68
C CYS A 17 3.47 -22.12 -3.27
N MET A 18 2.40 -21.40 -3.64
CA MET A 18 2.45 -20.03 -4.14
C MET A 18 2.03 -18.98 -3.10
N LEU A 19 1.80 -19.36 -1.86
CA LEU A 19 1.88 -18.39 -0.78
C LEU A 19 3.37 -18.10 -0.62
N PRO A 20 3.86 -16.89 -0.91
CA PRO A 20 5.23 -16.57 -0.59
C PRO A 20 5.35 -16.69 0.93
N THR A 21 6.04 -17.73 1.40
CA THR A 21 6.70 -17.65 2.69
C THR A 21 7.74 -16.57 2.51
N VAL A 22 7.36 -15.33 2.71
CA VAL A 22 8.28 -14.21 2.72
C VAL A 22 9.14 -14.42 3.97
N ALA A 23 10.21 -15.17 3.82
CA ALA A 23 11.29 -15.14 4.80
C ALA A 23 11.92 -13.75 4.66
N PHE A 24 11.55 -12.83 5.56
CA PHE A 24 12.24 -11.56 5.64
C PHE A 24 13.71 -11.88 5.97
N ALA A 25 14.62 -11.52 5.09
CA ALA A 25 16.04 -11.46 5.44
C ALA A 25 16.17 -10.50 6.62
N ALA A 26 17.11 -10.77 7.54
CA ALA A 26 17.41 -9.83 8.61
C ALA A 26 17.70 -8.47 8.00
N ASP A 27 16.90 -7.46 8.38
CA ASP A 27 16.95 -6.10 7.84
C ASP A 27 18.17 -5.39 8.48
N THR A 28 19.35 -5.77 8.02
CA THR A 28 20.61 -5.24 8.53
C THR A 28 20.93 -3.94 7.82
N GLY A 29 20.81 -2.82 8.53
CA GLY A 29 21.17 -1.50 8.02
C GLY A 29 20.05 -0.47 8.07
N LYS A 30 18.81 -0.86 8.35
CA LYS A 30 17.64 0.04 8.44
C LYS A 30 17.33 0.44 9.89
N ALA A 31 16.74 1.65 10.05
CA ALA A 31 16.35 2.19 11.36
C ALA A 31 15.12 1.48 11.98
N ILE A 32 14.43 0.63 11.26
CA ILE A 32 13.33 -0.23 11.74
C ILE A 32 13.64 -1.67 11.33
N ARG A 33 13.57 -2.59 12.30
CA ARG A 33 13.79 -4.02 12.11
C ARG A 33 12.60 -4.81 12.63
N LEU A 34 11.89 -5.46 11.70
CA LEU A 34 10.76 -6.34 12.03
C LEU A 34 11.27 -7.63 12.69
N VAL A 35 10.58 -8.08 13.74
CA VAL A 35 10.87 -9.39 14.33
C VAL A 35 10.37 -10.49 13.41
N ASN A 36 11.24 -11.41 13.06
CA ASN A 36 10.89 -12.61 12.33
C ASN A 36 10.90 -13.83 13.26
N THR A 37 9.73 -14.25 13.71
CA THR A 37 9.57 -15.42 14.58
C THR A 37 9.89 -16.74 13.89
N ASN A 38 9.95 -16.76 12.55
CA ASN A 38 10.25 -17.96 11.76
C ASN A 38 11.75 -18.16 11.48
N ASN A 39 12.58 -17.14 11.72
CA ASN A 39 14.02 -17.22 11.61
C ASN A 39 14.69 -16.58 12.84
N PRO A 40 14.63 -17.24 13.99
CA PRO A 40 15.22 -16.70 15.22
C PRO A 40 16.75 -16.54 15.16
N THR A 41 17.43 -17.22 14.22
CA THR A 41 18.89 -17.10 14.01
C THR A 41 19.26 -15.95 13.05
N GLY A 42 18.31 -15.36 12.36
CA GLY A 42 18.52 -14.15 11.52
C GLY A 42 18.51 -12.87 12.35
N GLY A 43 19.11 -12.91 13.53
CA GLY A 43 19.14 -11.96 14.64
C GLY A 43 18.67 -10.55 14.32
N ILE A 44 17.53 -10.17 14.91
CA ILE A 44 17.07 -8.78 14.86
C ILE A 44 18.10 -7.86 15.52
N LEU A 45 18.65 -8.28 16.65
CA LEU A 45 19.69 -7.61 17.42
C LEU A 45 20.64 -8.66 17.97
N GLY A 46 21.92 -8.36 18.10
CA GLY A 46 22.86 -9.34 18.59
C GLY A 46 24.22 -8.80 18.96
N TYR A 47 25.04 -9.68 19.55
CA TYR A 47 26.47 -9.46 19.73
C TYR A 47 27.20 -9.70 18.41
N LYS A 48 27.83 -8.66 17.86
CA LYS A 48 28.61 -8.75 16.62
C LYS A 48 30.08 -9.06 16.97
N ASN A 49 30.46 -10.30 16.82
CA ASN A 49 31.78 -10.84 17.23
C ASN A 49 33.01 -10.20 16.52
N ASN A 50 32.83 -9.41 15.46
CA ASN A 50 33.94 -8.92 14.65
C ASN A 50 34.53 -7.57 15.09
N ASN A 51 33.91 -6.84 16.02
CA ASN A 51 34.35 -5.51 16.45
C ASN A 51 34.14 -5.23 17.94
N ASN A 52 33.89 -6.20 18.80
CA ASN A 52 33.46 -6.01 20.20
C ASN A 52 32.29 -5.00 20.32
N SER A 53 31.40 -5.01 19.38
CA SER A 53 30.29 -4.08 19.31
C SER A 53 29.00 -4.83 19.61
N TYR A 54 28.30 -4.43 20.66
CA TYR A 54 26.99 -4.95 21.03
C TYR A 54 25.91 -4.09 20.41
N ASP A 55 24.74 -4.69 20.13
CA ASP A 55 23.50 -3.93 20.07
C ASP A 55 23.02 -3.66 21.51
N TYR A 56 22.37 -2.51 21.66
CA TYR A 56 21.77 -2.07 22.91
C TYR A 56 20.32 -1.77 22.74
N ILE A 57 19.52 -2.09 23.75
CA ILE A 57 18.11 -1.66 23.80
C ILE A 57 17.85 -0.79 25.03
N TYR A 58 16.86 0.08 24.95
CA TYR A 58 16.35 0.85 26.06
C TYR A 58 15.00 0.29 26.50
N MET A 59 14.88 -0.10 27.77
CA MET A 59 13.68 -0.68 28.37
C MET A 59 13.67 -0.40 29.87
N GLY A 60 12.54 0.04 30.40
CA GLY A 60 12.43 0.44 31.81
C GLY A 60 13.14 1.74 32.15
N SER A 61 13.04 2.13 33.40
CA SER A 61 13.71 3.34 33.92
C SER A 61 14.22 3.11 35.34
N TYR A 62 15.40 3.64 35.65
CA TYR A 62 15.96 3.63 36.98
C TYR A 62 16.35 5.05 37.38
N ASN A 63 15.89 5.52 38.54
CA ASN A 63 16.08 6.92 38.98
C ASN A 63 15.68 7.94 37.89
N SER A 64 14.54 7.70 37.21
CA SER A 64 14.00 8.53 36.12
C SER A 64 14.85 8.60 34.84
N SER A 65 15.87 7.77 34.71
CA SER A 65 16.68 7.63 33.50
C SER A 65 16.35 6.31 32.79
N PRO A 66 16.26 6.28 31.46
CA PRO A 66 16.11 5.02 30.70
C PRO A 66 17.23 4.04 31.03
N VAL A 67 16.93 2.76 31.20
CA VAL A 67 17.94 1.73 31.39
C VAL A 67 18.37 1.21 30.02
N LYS A 68 19.71 1.20 29.82
CA LYS A 68 20.38 0.68 28.65
C LYS A 68 20.78 -0.76 28.87
N TRP A 69 20.40 -1.66 27.97
CA TRP A 69 20.68 -3.08 28.06
C TRP A 69 21.56 -3.55 26.91
N ARG A 70 22.63 -4.24 27.21
CA ARG A 70 23.52 -4.89 26.26
C ARG A 70 22.90 -6.22 25.83
N VAL A 71 22.83 -6.48 24.53
CA VAL A 71 22.42 -7.80 24.00
C VAL A 71 23.64 -8.72 24.06
N LEU A 72 23.58 -9.72 24.93
CA LEU A 72 24.66 -10.73 25.10
C LEU A 72 24.54 -11.86 24.08
N ASP A 73 23.31 -12.24 23.75
CA ASP A 73 23.00 -13.32 22.82
C ASP A 73 21.67 -13.00 22.09
N ASP A 74 21.54 -13.42 20.85
CA ASP A 74 20.31 -13.40 20.07
C ASP A 74 19.36 -14.58 20.40
N GLN A 75 19.73 -15.36 21.40
CA GLN A 75 18.91 -16.38 22.04
C GLN A 75 18.94 -16.17 23.56
N THR A 76 17.97 -16.73 24.27
CA THR A 76 18.03 -16.73 25.72
C THR A 76 19.14 -17.66 26.22
N ASN A 77 19.69 -17.39 27.40
CA ASN A 77 20.69 -18.25 28.02
C ASN A 77 20.15 -19.62 28.48
N THR A 78 18.89 -19.89 28.25
CA THR A 78 18.24 -21.20 28.42
C THR A 78 18.02 -21.95 27.09
N GLY A 79 18.46 -21.37 25.96
CA GLY A 79 18.32 -21.94 24.63
C GLY A 79 16.93 -21.74 24.00
N ALA A 80 16.03 -20.98 24.65
CA ALA A 80 14.74 -20.61 24.07
C ALA A 80 14.87 -19.42 23.10
N THR A 81 13.88 -19.23 22.22
CA THR A 81 13.82 -18.06 21.32
C THR A 81 13.64 -16.77 22.11
N GLY A 82 14.56 -15.84 22.00
CA GLY A 82 14.53 -14.57 22.72
C GLY A 82 15.87 -13.87 22.68
N LEU A 83 16.02 -12.83 23.49
CA LEU A 83 17.30 -12.14 23.66
C LEU A 83 17.78 -12.29 25.12
N PHE A 84 19.06 -12.55 25.31
CA PHE A 84 19.69 -12.50 26.65
C PHE A 84 20.33 -11.11 26.83
N LEU A 85 19.91 -10.40 27.88
CA LEU A 85 20.18 -8.99 28.09
C LEU A 85 20.84 -8.75 29.44
N LEU A 86 21.79 -7.79 29.50
CA LEU A 86 22.49 -7.36 30.70
C LEU A 86 22.50 -5.82 30.74
N SER A 87 22.23 -5.22 31.90
CA SER A 87 22.38 -3.77 32.03
C SER A 87 23.79 -3.32 31.63
N GLU A 88 23.90 -2.25 30.84
CA GLU A 88 25.19 -1.70 30.42
C GLU A 88 25.90 -1.07 31.60
N ASP A 89 25.22 -0.21 32.32
CA ASP A 89 25.70 0.47 33.50
C ASP A 89 25.35 -0.30 34.78
N LEU A 90 26.14 -0.09 35.82
CA LEU A 90 25.84 -0.55 37.16
C LEU A 90 24.71 0.29 37.78
N LEU A 91 23.80 -0.38 38.46
CA LEU A 91 22.66 0.22 39.15
C LEU A 91 22.89 0.17 40.66
N GLY A 92 22.30 1.15 41.36
CA GLY A 92 22.45 1.29 42.81
C GLY A 92 22.53 2.74 43.23
N SER A 93 22.82 3.02 44.48
CA SER A 93 23.00 4.38 45.00
C SER A 93 24.35 4.54 45.68
N GLY A 94 24.82 5.76 45.88
CA GLY A 94 25.97 6.06 46.75
C GLY A 94 27.37 5.86 46.20
N GLY A 95 27.57 5.72 44.85
CA GLY A 95 28.93 5.67 44.24
C GLY A 95 29.62 4.32 44.22
N HIS A 96 29.17 3.36 45.02
CA HIS A 96 29.65 1.97 45.03
C HIS A 96 28.54 0.93 44.87
N GLY A 97 27.28 1.38 44.82
CA GLY A 97 26.10 0.54 44.91
C GLY A 97 25.58 0.46 46.35
N ASP A 98 24.42 -0.13 46.55
CA ASP A 98 23.75 -0.26 47.84
C ASP A 98 23.12 -1.63 48.02
N VAL A 99 23.60 -2.62 47.30
CA VAL A 99 23.06 -3.98 47.28
C VAL A 99 23.94 -4.91 48.08
N TYR A 100 23.43 -5.47 49.17
CA TYR A 100 24.01 -6.66 49.80
C TYR A 100 23.68 -7.89 48.97
N PHE A 101 24.54 -8.88 48.94
CA PHE A 101 24.13 -10.20 48.48
C PHE A 101 23.21 -10.85 49.53
N ASP A 102 23.66 -10.85 50.79
CA ASP A 102 22.88 -11.22 51.99
C ASP A 102 23.48 -10.44 53.19
N GLY A 103 22.76 -9.37 53.58
CA GLY A 103 23.23 -8.42 54.61
C GLY A 103 22.92 -8.85 56.05
N THR A 104 22.23 -9.96 56.27
CA THR A 104 21.74 -10.38 57.60
C THR A 104 22.40 -11.69 58.07
N SER A 105 22.98 -11.69 59.28
CA SER A 105 23.52 -12.90 59.89
C SER A 105 22.39 -13.83 60.37
N PRO A 106 22.51 -15.18 60.17
CA PRO A 106 23.63 -15.91 59.59
C PRO A 106 23.69 -15.73 58.06
N TYR A 107 24.85 -15.32 57.57
CA TYR A 107 25.09 -15.04 56.13
C TYR A 107 24.95 -16.30 55.28
N SER A 108 24.33 -16.13 54.10
CA SER A 108 24.13 -17.17 53.11
C SER A 108 24.56 -16.70 51.72
N ASN A 109 25.18 -17.55 50.93
CA ASN A 109 25.47 -17.29 49.53
C ASN A 109 24.47 -17.96 48.57
N ALA A 110 23.33 -18.44 49.11
CA ALA A 110 22.24 -18.93 48.29
C ALA A 110 21.56 -17.77 47.57
N TRP A 111 21.33 -17.89 46.27
CA TRP A 111 20.60 -16.87 45.49
C TRP A 111 19.16 -16.74 45.94
N GLN A 112 18.48 -17.88 46.09
CA GLN A 112 17.06 -17.90 46.49
C GLN A 112 16.89 -17.40 47.93
N GLY A 113 16.13 -16.33 48.08
CA GLY A 113 15.87 -15.67 49.35
C GLY A 113 16.96 -14.66 49.78
N SER A 114 17.95 -14.39 48.96
CA SER A 114 18.98 -13.37 49.21
C SER A 114 18.45 -11.94 49.06
N ASP A 115 19.10 -10.97 49.68
CA ASP A 115 18.81 -9.54 49.46
C ASP A 115 19.08 -9.14 48.02
N ALA A 116 20.03 -9.76 47.32
CA ALA A 116 20.31 -9.55 45.92
C ALA A 116 19.14 -9.97 45.03
N GLN A 117 18.49 -11.14 45.27
CA GLN A 117 17.27 -11.54 44.60
C GLN A 117 16.10 -10.56 44.92
N GLY A 118 15.99 -10.18 46.21
CA GLY A 118 14.97 -9.20 46.65
C GLY A 118 15.10 -7.84 45.94
N TRP A 119 16.36 -7.42 45.70
CA TRP A 119 16.62 -6.22 44.90
C TRP A 119 16.12 -6.38 43.45
N CYS A 120 16.38 -7.51 42.80
CA CYS A 120 15.89 -7.80 41.47
C CYS A 120 14.35 -7.78 41.41
N ASN A 121 13.67 -8.40 42.35
CA ASN A 121 12.20 -8.39 42.46
C ASN A 121 11.64 -6.96 42.67
N THR A 122 12.36 -6.14 43.43
CA THR A 122 12.00 -4.72 43.61
C THR A 122 12.22 -3.92 42.33
N PHE A 123 13.31 -4.19 41.60
CA PHE A 123 13.58 -3.59 40.32
C PHE A 123 12.47 -3.89 39.31
N GLU A 124 12.01 -5.14 39.18
CA GLU A 124 10.90 -5.56 38.33
C GLU A 124 9.65 -4.74 38.58
N SER A 125 9.24 -4.62 39.84
CA SER A 125 7.97 -3.98 40.21
C SER A 125 7.99 -2.45 40.19
N SER A 126 9.19 -1.84 40.27
CA SER A 126 9.35 -0.38 40.45
C SER A 126 9.89 0.32 39.20
N ASN A 127 10.55 -0.39 38.30
CA ASN A 127 11.34 0.19 37.21
C ASN A 127 10.93 -0.31 35.82
N LEU A 128 10.06 -1.34 35.77
CA LEU A 128 9.44 -1.87 34.56
C LEU A 128 7.93 -1.65 34.65
N ASP A 129 7.30 -1.29 33.54
CA ASP A 129 5.84 -1.32 33.50
C ASP A 129 5.31 -2.76 33.31
N SER A 130 4.01 -2.96 33.51
CA SER A 130 3.40 -4.30 33.47
C SER A 130 3.56 -5.00 32.12
N ARG A 131 3.64 -4.25 31.01
CA ARG A 131 3.79 -4.77 29.64
C ARG A 131 5.24 -5.12 29.37
N GLU A 132 6.20 -4.32 29.85
CA GLU A 132 7.62 -4.62 29.82
C GLU A 132 7.91 -5.89 30.62
N LEU A 133 7.38 -5.98 31.84
CA LEU A 133 7.54 -7.16 32.68
C LEU A 133 6.93 -8.42 32.06
N ALA A 134 5.77 -8.30 31.40
CA ALA A 134 5.14 -9.41 30.69
C ALA A 134 5.94 -9.91 29.48
N ALA A 135 6.83 -9.06 28.91
CA ALA A 135 7.72 -9.45 27.84
C ALA A 135 8.98 -10.18 28.31
N ILE A 136 9.27 -10.19 29.62
CA ILE A 136 10.41 -10.88 30.24
C ILE A 136 10.02 -12.32 30.59
N LEU A 137 10.82 -13.27 30.13
CA LEU A 137 10.58 -14.69 30.41
C LEU A 137 10.87 -15.02 31.89
N SER A 138 9.97 -15.75 32.51
CA SER A 138 10.24 -16.44 33.79
C SER A 138 11.27 -17.55 33.56
N THR A 139 12.41 -17.45 34.21
CA THR A 139 13.58 -18.28 33.96
C THR A 139 13.77 -19.26 35.11
N THR A 140 13.87 -20.56 34.79
CA THR A 140 14.32 -21.61 35.70
C THR A 140 15.60 -22.22 35.14
N LYS A 141 16.71 -22.17 35.90
CA LYS A 141 18.03 -22.61 35.44
C LYS A 141 18.87 -23.16 36.56
N SER A 142 19.68 -24.18 36.26
CA SER A 142 20.75 -24.69 37.14
C SER A 142 22.08 -24.16 36.65
N ASP A 143 22.99 -23.89 37.58
CA ASP A 143 24.38 -23.57 37.27
C ASP A 143 25.30 -24.76 37.60
N GLU A 144 26.26 -25.03 36.72
CA GLU A 144 27.28 -26.05 36.96
C GLU A 144 28.42 -25.49 37.84
N ALA A 145 29.23 -26.38 38.41
CA ALA A 145 30.45 -25.98 39.13
C ALA A 145 31.41 -25.29 38.14
N PHE A 146 31.95 -24.17 38.58
CA PHE A 146 32.81 -23.33 37.74
C PHE A 146 34.00 -22.80 38.52
N THR A 147 35.17 -22.73 37.87
CA THR A 147 36.35 -22.08 38.45
C THR A 147 36.79 -20.92 37.59
N SER A 148 36.83 -19.74 38.17
CA SER A 148 37.23 -18.50 37.48
C SER A 148 38.67 -18.60 36.96
N SER A 149 38.87 -18.13 35.74
CA SER A 149 40.17 -18.07 35.08
C SER A 149 41.08 -16.98 35.67
N THR A 150 40.52 -15.96 36.31
CA THR A 150 41.25 -14.79 36.80
C THR A 150 41.76 -14.94 38.22
N HIS A 151 40.93 -15.44 39.14
CA HIS A 151 41.29 -15.61 40.57
C HIS A 151 41.32 -17.06 41.06
N ASN A 152 41.11 -18.04 40.20
CA ASN A 152 40.92 -19.45 40.59
C ASN A 152 39.82 -19.62 41.67
N ALA A 153 38.88 -18.70 41.74
CA ALA A 153 37.74 -18.78 42.64
C ALA A 153 36.80 -19.89 42.15
N SER A 154 36.48 -20.84 43.04
CA SER A 154 35.64 -22.00 42.70
C SER A 154 34.21 -21.77 43.19
N PHE A 155 33.25 -21.85 42.28
CA PHE A 155 31.82 -21.71 42.53
C PHE A 155 31.13 -23.07 42.46
N ALA A 156 30.18 -23.29 43.37
CA ALA A 156 29.50 -24.56 43.50
C ALA A 156 28.40 -24.70 42.41
N ALA A 157 28.19 -25.95 41.99
CA ALA A 157 26.97 -26.28 41.21
C ALA A 157 25.72 -26.02 42.06
N SER A 158 24.69 -25.54 41.45
CA SER A 158 23.41 -25.26 42.10
C SER A 158 22.24 -25.62 41.20
N THR A 159 21.39 -26.55 41.66
CA THR A 159 20.20 -26.97 40.94
C THR A 159 19.10 -25.90 41.08
N ASN A 160 18.49 -25.53 40.00
CA ASN A 160 17.45 -24.51 39.94
C ASN A 160 17.82 -23.26 40.75
N ILE A 161 19.04 -22.76 40.58
CA ILE A 161 19.47 -21.53 41.23
C ILE A 161 18.61 -20.35 40.85
N LEU A 162 18.17 -20.27 39.60
CA LEU A 162 17.04 -19.47 39.18
C LEU A 162 15.78 -20.36 39.21
N ASN A 163 14.72 -19.88 39.86
CA ASN A 163 13.48 -20.61 40.03
C ASN A 163 12.29 -19.69 39.73
N SER A 164 11.99 -19.55 38.47
CA SER A 164 10.99 -18.60 37.96
C SER A 164 11.38 -17.13 38.13
N ASP A 165 12.67 -16.83 38.24
CA ASP A 165 13.17 -15.45 38.29
C ASP A 165 12.99 -14.77 36.90
N GLN A 166 12.52 -13.55 36.83
CA GLN A 166 12.45 -12.77 35.59
C GLN A 166 13.71 -11.90 35.43
N VAL A 167 14.11 -11.17 36.48
CA VAL A 167 15.36 -10.41 36.53
C VAL A 167 16.31 -11.08 37.51
N PHE A 168 17.59 -11.21 37.15
CA PHE A 168 18.59 -11.92 37.93
C PHE A 168 20.01 -11.41 37.65
N PHE A 169 21.00 -11.77 38.44
CA PHE A 169 22.40 -11.50 38.15
C PHE A 169 23.04 -12.64 37.34
N LEU A 170 24.07 -12.33 36.53
CA LEU A 170 24.84 -13.34 35.84
C LEU A 170 25.48 -14.37 36.80
N SER A 171 25.69 -15.60 36.34
CA SER A 171 26.59 -16.52 36.98
C SER A 171 28.06 -16.17 36.70
N ALA A 172 28.97 -16.73 37.49
CA ALA A 172 30.42 -16.60 37.26
C ALA A 172 30.83 -17.19 35.89
N GLN A 173 30.21 -18.29 35.47
CA GLN A 173 30.42 -18.91 34.17
C GLN A 173 29.92 -18.01 33.03
N GLU A 174 28.75 -17.37 33.18
CA GLU A 174 28.21 -16.44 32.21
C GLU A 174 29.06 -15.19 32.09
N ALA A 175 29.60 -14.69 33.20
CA ALA A 175 30.48 -13.52 33.23
C ALA A 175 31.87 -13.78 32.58
N GLU A 176 32.28 -15.03 32.39
CA GLU A 176 33.50 -15.41 31.66
C GLU A 176 33.19 -16.11 30.32
N ASN A 177 31.97 -15.99 29.83
CA ASN A 177 31.59 -16.61 28.55
C ASN A 177 32.00 -15.72 27.37
N GLY A 178 33.01 -16.17 26.63
CA GLY A 178 33.47 -15.47 25.43
C GLY A 178 32.43 -15.36 24.31
N GLN A 179 31.41 -16.23 24.29
CA GLN A 179 30.29 -16.11 23.32
C GLN A 179 29.41 -14.91 23.64
N TYR A 180 29.38 -14.44 24.89
CA TYR A 180 28.69 -13.21 25.30
C TYR A 180 29.58 -11.97 25.16
N GLY A 181 30.75 -12.11 24.52
CA GLY A 181 31.72 -11.05 24.34
C GLY A 181 32.61 -10.78 25.53
N PHE A 182 32.56 -11.59 26.60
CA PHE A 182 33.44 -11.48 27.76
C PHE A 182 34.78 -12.21 27.52
N THR A 183 35.51 -11.73 26.50
CA THR A 183 36.77 -12.36 26.05
C THR A 183 37.97 -12.08 26.93
N ASP A 184 37.91 -11.01 27.73
CA ASP A 184 38.96 -10.58 28.67
C ASP A 184 38.36 -9.81 29.85
N GLU A 185 39.23 -9.37 30.79
CA GLU A 185 38.84 -8.62 31.97
C GLU A 185 38.23 -7.27 31.59
N ALA A 186 38.76 -6.58 30.59
CA ALA A 186 38.29 -5.27 30.17
C ALA A 186 36.83 -5.31 29.68
N ALA A 187 36.40 -6.41 29.02
CA ALA A 187 35.03 -6.61 28.54
C ALA A 187 34.00 -6.75 29.69
N ARG A 188 34.46 -7.13 30.91
CA ARG A 188 33.63 -7.30 32.11
C ARG A 188 33.53 -6.04 32.96
N VAL A 189 34.47 -5.09 32.81
CA VAL A 189 34.43 -3.82 33.54
C VAL A 189 33.08 -3.11 33.26
N ALA A 190 32.46 -2.68 34.35
CA ALA A 190 31.23 -1.90 34.27
C ALA A 190 31.30 -0.70 35.20
N ASN A 191 30.63 0.38 34.84
CA ASN A 191 30.74 1.65 35.49
C ASN A 191 29.48 2.01 36.30
N TYR A 192 29.69 2.65 37.42
CA TYR A 192 28.72 3.44 38.13
C TYR A 192 29.07 4.92 37.90
N GLY A 193 28.29 5.57 37.01
CA GLY A 193 28.65 6.88 36.51
C GLY A 193 30.02 6.87 35.81
N ALA A 194 31.00 7.63 36.33
CA ALA A 194 32.33 7.73 35.72
C ALA A 194 33.37 6.71 36.26
N TYR A 195 33.00 5.84 37.20
CA TYR A 195 33.94 5.00 37.90
C TYR A 195 33.61 3.52 37.75
N ALA A 196 34.60 2.71 37.41
CA ALA A 196 34.50 1.27 37.47
C ALA A 196 34.28 0.80 38.94
N SER A 197 33.33 -0.09 39.13
CA SER A 197 32.97 -0.59 40.46
C SER A 197 32.76 -2.10 40.48
N VAL A 198 32.59 -2.63 41.68
CA VAL A 198 32.31 -4.05 41.91
C VAL A 198 30.82 -4.30 41.71
N TRP A 199 30.47 -5.46 41.09
CA TRP A 199 29.09 -5.87 40.91
C TRP A 199 28.91 -7.36 41.20
N TRP A 200 27.74 -7.71 41.75
CA TRP A 200 27.41 -9.06 42.19
C TRP A 200 27.11 -10.02 41.05
N LEU A 201 27.51 -11.29 41.27
CA LEU A 201 27.10 -12.47 40.51
C LEU A 201 26.25 -13.38 41.40
N ARG A 202 25.35 -14.20 40.80
CA ARG A 202 24.51 -15.12 41.57
C ARG A 202 25.18 -16.39 42.07
N SER A 203 26.42 -16.67 41.64
CA SER A 203 27.13 -17.95 41.91
C SER A 203 27.60 -18.05 43.36
N PRO A 204 27.22 -19.12 44.10
CA PRO A 204 27.70 -19.36 45.46
C PRO A 204 29.15 -19.81 45.43
N PHE A 205 30.01 -19.21 46.28
CA PHE A 205 31.40 -19.65 46.44
C PHE A 205 31.46 -21.03 47.13
N ALA A 206 32.25 -21.94 46.57
CA ALA A 206 32.24 -23.35 47.01
C ALA A 206 32.81 -23.59 48.41
N LYS A 207 33.72 -22.71 48.88
CA LYS A 207 34.43 -22.92 50.13
C LYS A 207 33.77 -22.31 51.36
N PHE A 208 33.08 -21.19 51.19
CA PHE A 208 32.47 -20.46 52.31
C PHE A 208 31.06 -20.02 51.96
N THR A 209 30.09 -20.36 52.78
CA THR A 209 28.68 -19.94 52.62
C THR A 209 28.46 -18.45 52.87
N SER A 210 29.47 -17.74 53.38
CA SER A 210 29.46 -16.28 53.55
C SER A 210 30.09 -15.51 52.39
N SER A 211 30.40 -16.17 51.27
CA SER A 211 30.96 -15.53 50.06
C SER A 211 30.19 -15.94 48.81
N ALA A 212 29.91 -14.99 47.94
CA ALA A 212 29.31 -15.17 46.62
C ALA A 212 30.23 -14.61 45.51
N GLY A 213 29.94 -14.90 44.26
CA GLY A 213 30.66 -14.38 43.11
C GLY A 213 30.46 -12.87 42.93
N ALA A 214 31.53 -12.20 42.53
CA ALA A 214 31.51 -10.80 42.13
C ALA A 214 32.51 -10.54 41.01
N VAL A 215 32.37 -9.43 40.30
CA VAL A 215 33.36 -8.90 39.35
C VAL A 215 33.89 -7.59 39.93
N ASN A 216 35.20 -7.45 40.04
CA ASN A 216 35.80 -6.23 40.55
C ASN A 216 35.94 -5.13 39.46
N GLY A 217 36.40 -3.94 39.87
CA GLY A 217 36.60 -2.80 38.97
C GLY A 217 37.70 -3.01 37.90
N LEU A 218 38.48 -4.09 37.99
CA LEU A 218 39.43 -4.49 36.95
C LEU A 218 38.85 -5.54 35.99
N GLY A 219 37.64 -6.03 36.25
CA GLY A 219 36.95 -7.05 35.43
C GLY A 219 37.27 -8.48 35.83
N GLU A 220 37.93 -8.71 36.98
CA GLU A 220 38.27 -10.04 37.46
C GLU A 220 37.09 -10.66 38.21
N VAL A 221 36.78 -11.92 37.91
CA VAL A 221 35.75 -12.71 38.61
C VAL A 221 36.36 -13.34 39.85
N TYR A 222 35.86 -13.01 41.04
CA TYR A 222 36.37 -13.44 42.33
C TYR A 222 35.26 -13.71 43.34
N ASP A 223 35.61 -14.22 44.51
CA ASP A 223 34.66 -14.38 45.61
C ASP A 223 34.67 -13.16 46.54
N CYS A 224 33.51 -12.74 46.99
CA CYS A 224 33.36 -11.61 47.87
C CYS A 224 32.38 -11.93 49.01
N GLY A 225 32.66 -11.38 50.21
CA GLY A 225 31.81 -11.58 51.38
C GLY A 225 30.40 -11.00 51.15
N VAL A 226 29.35 -11.79 51.37
CA VAL A 226 27.95 -11.47 51.06
C VAL A 226 27.42 -10.26 51.82
N GLY A 227 28.02 -9.92 52.99
CA GLY A 227 27.68 -8.74 53.77
C GLY A 227 28.34 -7.43 53.28
N ASN A 228 29.07 -7.45 52.17
CA ASN A 228 29.56 -6.24 51.53
C ASN A 228 28.46 -5.58 50.69
N VAL A 229 28.64 -4.30 50.44
CA VAL A 229 27.69 -3.48 49.64
C VAL A 229 28.34 -3.16 48.31
N TRP A 230 27.74 -3.67 47.22
CA TRP A 230 28.20 -3.45 45.85
C TRP A 230 27.05 -3.07 44.91
N ALA A 231 27.39 -2.83 43.66
CA ALA A 231 26.40 -2.48 42.65
C ALA A 231 25.62 -3.70 42.11
N ALA A 232 24.40 -3.47 41.67
CA ALA A 232 23.64 -4.41 40.89
C ALA A 232 23.96 -4.28 39.39
N ARG A 233 24.02 -5.41 38.71
CA ARG A 233 24.08 -5.51 37.25
C ARG A 233 23.09 -6.56 36.80
N PRO A 234 21.80 -6.17 36.69
CA PRO A 234 20.73 -7.11 36.39
C PRO A 234 20.77 -7.60 34.94
N ALA A 235 20.25 -8.80 34.74
CA ALA A 235 20.09 -9.46 33.46
C ALA A 235 18.69 -10.08 33.36
N PHE A 236 18.21 -10.31 32.15
CA PHE A 236 16.96 -11.03 31.92
C PHE A 236 16.90 -11.66 30.52
N ASN A 237 15.94 -12.56 30.32
CA ASN A 237 15.61 -13.16 29.04
C ASN A 237 14.37 -12.49 28.47
N LEU A 238 14.47 -11.82 27.32
CA LEU A 238 13.37 -11.17 26.63
C LEU A 238 12.69 -12.16 25.67
N ASN A 239 11.37 -12.22 25.70
CA ASN A 239 10.56 -13.02 24.77
C ASN A 239 10.35 -12.28 23.45
N LEU A 240 10.95 -12.74 22.36
CA LEU A 240 10.79 -12.13 21.04
C LEU A 240 9.35 -12.22 20.50
N ASN A 241 8.52 -13.14 20.99
CA ASN A 241 7.10 -13.18 20.61
C ASN A 241 6.30 -11.98 21.17
N SER A 242 6.86 -11.26 22.13
CA SER A 242 6.29 -10.03 22.68
C SER A 242 6.81 -8.76 21.98
N VAL A 243 7.69 -8.90 20.99
CA VAL A 243 8.29 -7.77 20.27
C VAL A 243 7.78 -7.77 18.84
N LEU A 244 7.19 -6.67 18.39
CA LEU A 244 6.75 -6.50 17.00
C LEU A 244 7.91 -6.04 16.10
N PHE A 245 8.67 -5.06 16.57
CA PHE A 245 9.84 -4.55 15.87
C PHE A 245 10.75 -3.74 16.81
N ALA A 246 11.99 -3.56 16.39
CA ALA A 246 12.92 -2.60 16.99
C ALA A 246 13.03 -1.38 16.07
N SER A 247 13.22 -0.20 16.65
CA SER A 247 13.54 1.02 15.92
C SER A 247 14.75 1.70 16.54
N ALA A 248 15.49 2.51 15.76
CA ALA A 248 16.57 3.32 16.31
C ALA A 248 16.07 4.08 17.54
N ALA A 249 16.85 4.11 18.61
CA ALA A 249 16.44 4.66 19.90
C ALA A 249 16.06 6.15 19.84
N VAL A 250 16.63 6.88 18.87
CA VAL A 250 16.35 8.29 18.60
C VAL A 250 15.97 8.45 17.13
N GLY A 251 14.87 9.14 16.88
CA GLY A 251 14.45 9.53 15.53
C GLY A 251 14.09 8.37 14.59
N GLY A 252 14.05 7.12 15.07
CA GLY A 252 13.74 5.95 14.25
C GLY A 252 12.28 5.87 13.80
N LYS A 253 11.40 6.67 14.40
CA LYS A 253 9.96 6.72 14.10
C LYS A 253 9.53 8.15 13.76
N PRO A 254 9.62 8.58 12.49
CA PRO A 254 9.21 9.92 12.09
C PRO A 254 7.71 10.14 12.31
N ASP A 255 7.34 11.40 12.50
CA ASP A 255 5.96 11.86 12.58
C ASP A 255 5.41 12.11 11.19
N GLY A 256 4.09 11.89 11.02
CA GLY A 256 3.40 12.14 9.76
C GLY A 256 3.22 10.90 8.90
N GLY A 257 2.96 11.09 7.61
CA GLY A 257 2.69 10.02 6.65
C GLY A 257 3.86 9.06 6.43
N LEU A 258 3.65 8.07 5.59
CA LEU A 258 4.67 7.08 5.24
C LEU A 258 5.91 7.74 4.62
N THR A 259 7.06 7.54 5.25
CA THR A 259 8.36 7.97 4.77
C THR A 259 9.31 6.78 4.69
N ALA A 260 10.28 6.83 3.78
CA ALA A 260 11.27 5.76 3.64
C ALA A 260 12.03 5.55 4.96
N VAL A 261 12.14 4.29 5.38
CA VAL A 261 12.94 3.92 6.55
C VAL A 261 14.40 4.19 6.24
N PRO A 262 15.06 5.12 6.98
CA PRO A 262 16.43 5.49 6.68
C PRO A 262 17.42 4.37 7.00
N GLU A 263 18.57 4.42 6.37
CA GLU A 263 19.72 3.60 6.76
C GLU A 263 20.18 3.97 8.17
N TYR A 264 20.54 2.96 8.97
CA TYR A 264 21.01 3.14 10.33
C TYR A 264 22.22 2.26 10.64
N SER A 265 23.34 2.89 10.89
CA SER A 265 24.59 2.23 11.24
C SER A 265 24.87 2.24 12.75
N GLY A 266 23.96 2.80 13.55
CA GLY A 266 24.05 2.79 15.00
C GLY A 266 23.67 1.45 15.60
N ASN A 267 23.87 1.33 16.89
CA ASN A 267 23.65 0.09 17.66
C ASN A 267 22.72 0.31 18.89
N GLU A 268 22.03 1.45 18.95
CA GLU A 268 21.10 1.77 20.05
C GLU A 268 19.66 1.72 19.56
N TRP A 269 18.86 0.89 20.19
CA TRP A 269 17.53 0.53 19.76
C TRP A 269 16.50 0.74 20.87
N LYS A 270 15.26 0.95 20.51
CA LYS A 270 14.08 0.83 21.35
C LYS A 270 13.13 -0.20 20.78
N LEU A 271 12.31 -0.79 21.62
CA LEU A 271 11.37 -1.83 21.22
C LEU A 271 9.95 -1.28 21.09
N THR A 272 9.19 -1.87 20.18
CA THR A 272 7.74 -1.80 20.17
C THR A 272 7.21 -3.17 20.58
N LEU A 273 6.62 -3.22 21.78
CA LEU A 273 6.08 -4.44 22.36
C LEU A 273 4.60 -4.61 21.94
N LEU A 274 4.22 -5.88 21.80
CA LEU A 274 2.84 -6.26 21.55
C LEU A 274 1.98 -6.01 22.80
N ASP A 275 0.95 -5.20 22.65
CA ASP A 275 -0.11 -5.03 23.63
C ASP A 275 -1.32 -5.90 23.24
N ASN A 276 -1.42 -7.07 23.86
CA ASN A 276 -2.50 -8.02 23.61
C ASN A 276 -3.89 -7.51 24.05
N SER A 277 -3.97 -6.42 24.80
CA SER A 277 -5.23 -5.79 25.19
C SER A 277 -5.79 -4.87 24.12
N ASN A 278 -4.95 -4.46 23.16
CA ASN A 278 -5.32 -3.59 22.06
C ASN A 278 -5.84 -4.42 20.86
N ASN A 279 -7.16 -4.37 20.62
CA ASN A 279 -7.86 -5.15 19.60
C ASN A 279 -8.06 -4.37 18.30
N PHE A 280 -7.10 -3.55 17.90
CA PHE A 280 -7.15 -2.81 16.66
C PHE A 280 -7.20 -3.76 15.45
N ALA A 281 -8.04 -3.41 14.48
CA ALA A 281 -8.16 -4.13 13.22
C ALA A 281 -8.57 -3.21 12.08
N VAL A 282 -8.18 -3.58 10.86
CA VAL A 282 -8.61 -2.96 9.60
C VAL A 282 -9.40 -3.99 8.79
N THR A 283 -10.44 -3.53 8.11
CA THR A 283 -11.37 -4.41 7.38
C THR A 283 -10.76 -4.94 6.08
N GLU A 284 -10.02 -4.10 5.38
CA GLU A 284 -9.43 -4.38 4.08
C GLU A 284 -8.33 -5.44 4.20
N LYS A 285 -8.27 -6.36 3.24
CA LYS A 285 -7.26 -7.44 3.18
C LYS A 285 -6.33 -7.32 2.00
N ALA A 286 -6.74 -6.61 0.95
CA ALA A 286 -5.94 -6.34 -0.23
C ALA A 286 -6.34 -4.98 -0.81
N ILE A 287 -5.36 -4.24 -1.30
CA ILE A 287 -5.53 -2.97 -2.00
C ILE A 287 -4.59 -2.91 -3.20
N SER A 288 -5.01 -2.18 -4.23
CA SER A 288 -4.18 -1.82 -5.38
C SER A 288 -4.19 -0.30 -5.49
N ALA A 289 -3.03 0.30 -5.66
CA ALA A 289 -2.87 1.75 -5.73
C ALA A 289 -1.65 2.12 -6.57
N ALA A 290 -1.68 3.27 -7.23
CA ALA A 290 -0.50 3.85 -7.85
C ALA A 290 0.34 4.61 -6.80
N PRO A 291 1.63 4.87 -7.08
CA PRO A 291 2.40 5.85 -6.30
C PRO A 291 1.67 7.19 -6.24
N ASP A 292 1.72 7.85 -5.09
CA ASP A 292 1.05 9.12 -4.77
C ASP A 292 -0.48 9.04 -4.53
N ASP A 293 -1.12 7.89 -4.75
CA ASP A 293 -2.52 7.67 -4.42
C ASP A 293 -2.76 7.70 -2.90
N THR A 294 -3.98 8.09 -2.52
CA THR A 294 -4.47 7.99 -1.14
C THR A 294 -5.47 6.85 -1.03
N VAL A 295 -5.18 5.89 -0.19
CA VAL A 295 -6.09 4.78 0.13
C VAL A 295 -6.83 5.07 1.44
N VAL A 296 -8.12 4.73 1.49
CA VAL A 296 -8.96 4.91 2.68
C VAL A 296 -9.26 3.53 3.27
N LEU A 297 -8.92 3.34 4.55
CA LEU A 297 -9.11 2.08 5.26
C LEU A 297 -10.09 2.27 6.41
N ASN A 298 -10.93 1.25 6.66
CA ASN A 298 -11.87 1.24 7.78
C ASN A 298 -11.23 0.53 8.97
N TYR A 299 -11.18 1.21 10.12
CA TYR A 299 -10.58 0.66 11.32
C TYR A 299 -11.58 0.55 12.49
N THR A 300 -11.25 -0.34 13.43
CA THR A 300 -11.91 -0.52 14.73
C THR A 300 -10.86 -0.76 15.82
N GLY A 301 -11.19 -0.52 17.07
CA GLY A 301 -10.34 -0.82 18.24
C GLY A 301 -9.17 0.14 18.43
N ALA A 302 -9.19 1.33 17.83
CA ALA A 302 -8.15 2.33 18.05
C ALA A 302 -8.29 3.03 19.41
N SER A 303 -7.16 3.36 20.03
CA SER A 303 -7.11 4.17 21.25
C SER A 303 -6.96 5.65 20.91
N ALA A 304 -7.80 6.51 21.49
CA ALA A 304 -7.84 7.96 21.18
C ALA A 304 -7.17 8.82 22.26
N TRP A 305 -5.97 8.46 22.72
CA TRP A 305 -5.18 9.23 23.68
C TRP A 305 -4.11 10.07 23.00
N PRO A 306 -3.54 11.10 23.64
CA PRO A 306 -2.62 12.05 23.00
C PRO A 306 -1.35 11.46 22.36
N ASN A 307 -0.87 10.31 22.84
CA ASN A 307 0.32 9.63 22.31
C ASN A 307 -0.02 8.32 21.55
N GLU A 308 -1.29 8.16 21.20
CA GLU A 308 -1.79 7.02 20.42
C GLU A 308 -1.96 7.42 18.95
N TYR A 309 -1.54 6.53 18.06
CA TYR A 309 -1.54 6.75 16.62
C TYR A 309 -2.06 5.51 15.89
N ILE A 310 -2.62 5.70 14.72
CA ILE A 310 -2.67 4.67 13.70
C ILE A 310 -1.37 4.80 12.91
N SER A 311 -0.56 3.75 12.98
CA SER A 311 0.74 3.68 12.31
C SER A 311 0.71 2.66 11.19
N ALA A 312 1.57 2.83 10.19
CA ALA A 312 1.68 1.92 9.08
C ALA A 312 3.14 1.64 8.71
N ILE A 313 3.40 0.42 8.24
CA ILE A 313 4.67 -0.01 7.65
C ILE A 313 4.37 -0.61 6.29
N ILE A 314 5.07 -0.17 5.24
CA ILE A 314 5.15 -0.92 3.99
C ILE A 314 6.40 -1.78 4.04
N ALA A 315 6.24 -3.09 3.88
CA ALA A 315 7.32 -4.06 3.91
C ALA A 315 7.33 -4.93 2.66
N ASP A 316 8.52 -5.36 2.26
CA ASP A 316 8.76 -6.38 1.24
C ASP A 316 9.59 -7.55 1.80
N SER A 317 10.15 -8.39 0.95
CA SER A 317 10.98 -9.52 1.36
C SER A 317 12.30 -9.12 2.03
N SER A 318 12.73 -7.87 1.92
CA SER A 318 13.94 -7.34 2.56
C SER A 318 13.67 -6.67 3.92
N GLY A 319 12.39 -6.46 4.29
CA GLY A 319 11.98 -5.87 5.56
C GLY A 319 11.14 -4.60 5.41
N ALA A 320 11.20 -3.72 6.42
CA ALA A 320 10.46 -2.46 6.43
C ALA A 320 11.07 -1.44 5.47
N GLN A 321 10.29 -1.01 4.48
CA GLN A 321 10.72 -0.02 3.49
C GLN A 321 10.25 1.39 3.86
N TYR A 322 9.02 1.54 4.35
CA TYR A 322 8.40 2.80 4.77
C TYR A 322 7.75 2.62 6.13
N TYR A 323 7.76 3.68 6.91
CA TYR A 323 7.06 3.79 8.20
C TYR A 323 6.43 5.17 8.34
N GLY A 324 5.28 5.25 9.02
CA GLY A 324 4.67 6.52 9.40
C GLY A 324 3.61 6.37 10.47
N ARG A 325 3.51 7.37 11.35
CA ARG A 325 2.39 7.57 12.27
C ARG A 325 1.34 8.37 11.53
N VAL A 326 0.51 7.67 10.72
CA VAL A 326 -0.30 8.28 9.65
C VAL A 326 -1.49 9.07 10.13
N ALA A 327 -2.01 8.77 11.33
CA ALA A 327 -3.12 9.51 11.92
C ALA A 327 -3.14 9.40 13.44
N GLN A 328 -3.67 10.43 14.11
CA GLN A 328 -4.06 10.37 15.51
C GLN A 328 -5.58 10.13 15.56
N PRO A 329 -6.04 8.94 16.04
CA PRO A 329 -7.45 8.63 16.03
C PRO A 329 -8.21 9.50 17.04
N THR A 330 -9.41 9.93 16.65
CA THR A 330 -10.32 10.70 17.53
C THR A 330 -11.46 9.86 18.07
N ALA A 331 -11.59 8.61 17.61
CA ALA A 331 -12.59 7.65 18.01
C ALA A 331 -12.05 6.22 17.89
N GLU A 332 -12.69 5.28 18.59
CA GLU A 332 -12.35 3.85 18.56
C GLU A 332 -12.52 3.21 17.19
N SER A 333 -13.38 3.77 16.34
CA SER A 333 -13.60 3.28 14.97
C SER A 333 -13.84 4.44 14.00
N GLY A 334 -13.44 4.25 12.76
CA GLY A 334 -13.55 5.28 11.72
C GLY A 334 -12.81 4.89 10.45
N THR A 335 -12.37 5.90 9.72
CA THR A 335 -11.54 5.74 8.52
C THR A 335 -10.18 6.41 8.71
N VAL A 336 -9.16 5.84 8.11
CA VAL A 336 -7.81 6.43 8.02
C VAL A 336 -7.40 6.54 6.57
N GLU A 337 -6.84 7.68 6.20
CA GLU A 337 -6.26 7.93 4.89
C GLU A 337 -4.76 7.66 4.93
N ILE A 338 -4.29 6.79 4.05
CA ILE A 338 -2.86 6.47 3.91
C ILE A 338 -2.42 6.85 2.51
N LYS A 339 -1.50 7.80 2.42
CA LYS A 339 -0.90 8.19 1.15
C LYS A 339 0.23 7.23 0.80
N ILE A 340 0.15 6.61 -0.37
CA ILE A 340 1.21 5.75 -0.89
C ILE A 340 2.39 6.63 -1.30
N PRO A 341 3.63 6.31 -0.87
CA PRO A 341 4.80 7.09 -1.24
C PRO A 341 4.98 7.21 -2.75
N SER A 342 5.30 8.42 -3.22
CA SER A 342 5.46 8.70 -4.66
C SER A 342 6.68 8.02 -5.28
N ASP A 343 7.65 7.64 -4.46
CA ASP A 343 8.90 6.96 -4.84
C ASP A 343 8.84 5.44 -4.62
N LEU A 344 7.71 4.90 -4.17
CA LEU A 344 7.53 3.46 -4.00
C LEU A 344 7.45 2.79 -5.38
N ALA A 345 8.38 1.88 -5.63
CA ALA A 345 8.44 1.17 -6.90
C ALA A 345 7.20 0.27 -7.12
N PRO A 346 6.76 0.07 -8.37
CA PRO A 346 5.72 -0.91 -8.68
C PRO A 346 6.11 -2.31 -8.22
N GLY A 347 5.16 -3.04 -7.62
CA GLY A 347 5.40 -4.38 -7.10
C GLY A 347 4.40 -4.77 -6.00
N ASP A 348 4.61 -5.95 -5.45
CA ASP A 348 3.79 -6.46 -4.36
C ASP A 348 4.49 -6.25 -3.01
N TYR A 349 3.75 -5.69 -2.07
CA TYR A 349 4.19 -5.34 -0.72
C TYR A 349 3.18 -5.85 0.31
N THR A 350 3.57 -5.79 1.57
CA THR A 350 2.64 -5.91 2.70
C THR A 350 2.52 -4.54 3.37
N LEU A 351 1.30 -4.00 3.41
CA LEU A 351 0.98 -2.84 4.24
C LEU A 351 0.51 -3.35 5.61
N LYS A 352 1.33 -3.13 6.63
CA LYS A 352 1.04 -3.45 8.03
C LYS A 352 0.46 -2.23 8.71
N VAL A 353 -0.79 -2.32 9.17
CA VAL A 353 -1.47 -1.21 9.87
C VAL A 353 -1.76 -1.63 11.30
N PHE A 354 -1.51 -0.75 12.26
CA PHE A 354 -1.62 -1.04 13.68
C PHE A 354 -1.91 0.22 14.50
N SER A 355 -2.48 0.04 15.68
CA SER A 355 -2.59 1.10 16.70
C SER A 355 -1.32 1.10 17.54
N GLU A 356 -0.71 2.26 17.74
CA GLU A 356 0.59 2.42 18.39
C GLU A 356 0.56 3.50 19.46
N GLN A 357 1.05 3.16 20.65
CA GLN A 357 1.39 4.12 21.69
C GLN A 357 2.87 4.49 21.57
N TYR A 358 3.16 5.72 21.15
CA TYR A 358 4.52 6.25 21.03
C TYR A 358 4.93 7.02 22.30
N ASN A 359 5.93 6.52 23.00
CA ASN A 359 6.38 7.05 24.30
C ASN A 359 7.61 7.96 24.21
N GLY A 360 8.12 8.21 23.01
CA GLY A 360 9.30 9.05 22.78
C GLY A 360 10.61 8.26 22.67
N ASP A 361 11.70 9.00 22.52
CA ASP A 361 13.03 8.41 22.38
C ASP A 361 13.49 7.71 23.68
N TYR A 362 14.29 6.66 23.53
CA TYR A 362 14.82 5.83 24.62
C TYR A 362 13.77 5.15 25.50
N LYS A 363 12.54 5.02 25.03
CA LYS A 363 11.46 4.38 25.78
C LYS A 363 10.80 3.31 24.95
N THR A 364 10.31 2.28 25.62
CA THR A 364 9.50 1.23 25.02
C THR A 364 8.19 1.81 24.51
N ASP A 365 7.82 1.45 23.29
CA ASP A 365 6.50 1.71 22.71
C ASP A 365 5.64 0.45 22.78
N TYR A 366 4.33 0.62 22.60
CA TYR A 366 3.39 -0.49 22.62
C TYR A 366 2.48 -0.42 21.40
N ALA A 367 2.09 -1.56 20.86
CA ALA A 367 1.19 -1.58 19.71
C ALA A 367 0.31 -2.83 19.69
N SER A 368 -0.83 -2.72 19.00
CA SER A 368 -1.66 -3.86 18.63
C SER A 368 -0.90 -4.82 17.72
N ASN A 369 -1.45 -6.01 17.49
CA ASN A 369 -1.03 -6.83 16.38
C ASN A 369 -1.11 -6.07 15.05
N PHE A 370 -0.25 -6.42 14.10
CA PHE A 370 -0.38 -5.93 12.74
C PHE A 370 -1.65 -6.46 12.09
N THR A 371 -2.37 -5.59 11.39
CA THR A 371 -3.29 -6.01 10.33
C THR A 371 -2.52 -5.96 9.02
N ASP A 372 -2.24 -7.13 8.46
CA ASP A 372 -1.52 -7.27 7.19
C ASP A 372 -2.51 -7.14 6.01
N ILE A 373 -2.21 -6.23 5.10
CA ILE A 373 -2.97 -5.94 3.89
C ILE A 373 -2.04 -6.17 2.69
N ALA A 374 -2.45 -7.01 1.76
CA ALA A 374 -1.71 -7.16 0.51
C ALA A 374 -1.80 -5.85 -0.29
N LEU A 375 -0.66 -5.21 -0.54
CA LEU A 375 -0.57 -3.98 -1.31
C LEU A 375 0.09 -4.27 -2.66
N THR A 376 -0.65 -4.13 -3.74
CA THR A 376 -0.08 -4.10 -5.08
C THR A 376 0.10 -2.65 -5.51
N VAL A 377 1.36 -2.23 -5.70
CA VAL A 377 1.69 -0.91 -6.26
C VAL A 377 1.74 -1.04 -7.77
N GLU A 378 0.84 -0.34 -8.44
CA GLU A 378 0.69 -0.40 -9.88
C GLU A 378 1.74 0.47 -10.57
N LYS A 379 2.21 0.03 -11.75
CA LYS A 379 3.06 0.87 -12.59
C LYS A 379 2.23 2.04 -13.10
N GLN A 380 2.68 3.27 -12.88
CA GLN A 380 2.12 4.42 -13.58
C GLN A 380 2.24 4.21 -15.09
N VAL A 381 1.12 4.31 -15.78
CA VAL A 381 1.07 4.20 -17.23
C VAL A 381 1.27 5.57 -17.82
N GLU A 382 2.30 5.71 -18.63
CA GLU A 382 2.54 6.95 -19.38
C GLU A 382 1.41 7.15 -20.39
N GLU A 383 1.02 8.42 -20.61
CA GLU A 383 0.06 8.78 -21.65
C GLU A 383 0.61 8.33 -23.02
N GLN A 384 -0.21 7.58 -23.75
CA GLN A 384 0.23 6.98 -25.02
C GLN A 384 0.20 7.96 -26.20
N PHE A 385 -0.50 9.10 -26.04
CA PHE A 385 -0.67 10.07 -27.10
C PHE A 385 -0.34 11.49 -26.63
N SER A 386 0.03 12.35 -27.56
CA SER A 386 0.25 13.78 -27.31
C SER A 386 -1.06 14.56 -27.09
N LEU A 387 -2.21 13.89 -27.04
CA LEU A 387 -3.51 14.49 -26.77
C LEU A 387 -3.66 14.78 -25.27
N THR A 388 -4.24 15.92 -24.94
CA THR A 388 -4.52 16.28 -23.55
C THR A 388 -5.84 15.65 -23.11
N PRO A 389 -5.90 14.90 -22.00
CA PRO A 389 -7.15 14.39 -21.44
C PRO A 389 -8.15 15.52 -21.19
N GLY A 390 -9.43 15.28 -21.54
CA GLY A 390 -10.49 16.28 -21.54
C GLY A 390 -10.71 16.98 -22.89
N GLY A 391 -9.83 16.80 -23.85
CA GLY A 391 -10.04 17.26 -25.23
C GLY A 391 -11.23 16.58 -25.87
N ARG A 392 -12.02 17.36 -26.65
CA ARG A 392 -13.22 16.87 -27.35
C ARG A 392 -12.90 16.66 -28.83
N TYR A 393 -13.24 15.47 -29.35
CA TYR A 393 -13.02 15.06 -30.73
C TYR A 393 -14.28 14.43 -31.30
N TYR A 394 -14.48 14.55 -32.60
CA TYR A 394 -15.72 14.12 -33.27
C TYR A 394 -15.43 12.94 -34.19
N PHE A 395 -16.33 11.96 -34.16
CA PHE A 395 -16.21 10.72 -34.92
C PHE A 395 -17.49 10.44 -35.70
N ASP A 396 -17.35 9.93 -36.92
CA ASP A 396 -18.47 9.51 -37.77
C ASP A 396 -18.85 8.06 -37.48
N LEU A 397 -19.96 7.85 -36.79
CA LEU A 397 -20.51 6.53 -36.47
C LEU A 397 -21.68 6.13 -37.36
N SER A 398 -22.02 6.91 -38.38
CA SER A 398 -23.22 6.70 -39.23
C SER A 398 -23.24 5.35 -39.93
N ALA A 399 -22.04 4.83 -40.30
CA ALA A 399 -21.90 3.53 -40.97
C ALA A 399 -21.87 2.33 -39.99
N MET A 400 -21.89 2.55 -38.67
CA MET A 400 -21.69 1.47 -37.67
C MET A 400 -22.96 0.64 -37.43
N ASN A 401 -24.11 1.04 -37.97
CA ASN A 401 -25.41 0.36 -37.81
C ASN A 401 -25.73 0.10 -36.33
N ILE A 402 -25.63 1.12 -35.49
CA ILE A 402 -25.88 1.04 -34.04
C ILE A 402 -27.40 0.86 -33.83
N PRO A 403 -27.85 -0.22 -33.15
CA PRO A 403 -29.28 -0.44 -32.90
C PRO A 403 -29.85 0.57 -31.89
N GLY A 404 -31.17 0.72 -31.92
CA GLY A 404 -31.92 1.65 -31.09
C GLY A 404 -32.37 2.90 -31.84
N THR A 405 -32.94 3.83 -31.12
CA THR A 405 -33.37 5.12 -31.66
C THR A 405 -32.25 6.13 -31.49
N ALA A 406 -31.89 6.86 -32.56
CA ALA A 406 -30.91 7.94 -32.43
C ALA A 406 -31.35 8.91 -31.33
N ASN A 407 -30.48 9.11 -30.35
CA ASN A 407 -30.84 9.91 -29.18
C ASN A 407 -30.87 11.39 -29.53
N SER A 408 -31.99 12.05 -29.28
CA SER A 408 -32.18 13.48 -29.52
C SER A 408 -31.96 14.35 -28.28
N GLY A 409 -31.62 13.75 -27.17
CA GLY A 409 -31.40 14.42 -25.88
C GLY A 409 -31.72 13.53 -24.69
N ASN A 410 -31.65 14.08 -23.49
CA ASN A 410 -32.05 13.37 -22.28
C ASN A 410 -33.57 13.27 -22.17
N SER A 411 -34.07 12.25 -21.49
CA SER A 411 -35.51 11.95 -21.38
C SER A 411 -36.35 13.07 -20.75
N ASP A 412 -35.74 13.99 -20.02
CA ASP A 412 -36.36 15.16 -19.41
C ASP A 412 -36.32 16.42 -20.32
N GLY A 413 -35.69 16.32 -21.49
CA GLY A 413 -35.53 17.44 -22.41
C GLY A 413 -34.51 18.49 -21.99
N ALA A 414 -33.75 18.25 -20.92
CA ALA A 414 -32.79 19.22 -20.40
C ALA A 414 -31.55 19.37 -21.29
N VAL A 415 -31.24 18.38 -22.13
CA VAL A 415 -30.13 18.38 -23.06
C VAL A 415 -30.61 18.13 -24.46
N SER A 416 -30.29 19.06 -25.36
CA SER A 416 -30.50 18.88 -26.81
C SER A 416 -29.19 18.44 -27.44
N LEU A 417 -29.19 17.35 -28.18
CA LEU A 417 -27.98 16.82 -28.81
C LEU A 417 -27.74 17.50 -30.18
N PRO A 418 -26.46 17.69 -30.53
CA PRO A 418 -26.11 18.46 -31.72
C PRO A 418 -26.39 17.72 -33.02
N ASP A 419 -26.31 16.38 -33.01
CA ASP A 419 -26.44 15.57 -34.21
C ASP A 419 -27.08 14.21 -33.94
N THR A 420 -28.15 13.87 -34.63
CA THR A 420 -28.81 12.57 -34.60
C THR A 420 -28.51 11.71 -35.82
N SER A 421 -27.78 12.25 -36.82
CA SER A 421 -27.31 11.50 -37.99
C SER A 421 -26.11 10.62 -37.72
N LEU A 422 -25.45 10.81 -36.57
CA LEU A 422 -24.23 10.15 -36.10
C LEU A 422 -23.00 10.44 -36.96
N HIS A 423 -22.99 11.44 -37.82
CA HIS A 423 -21.82 11.87 -38.58
C HIS A 423 -20.81 12.64 -37.73
N TYR A 424 -21.26 13.32 -36.66
CA TYR A 424 -20.42 14.13 -35.79
C TYR A 424 -20.71 13.84 -34.32
N VAL A 425 -20.37 12.63 -33.88
CA VAL A 425 -20.51 12.26 -32.46
C VAL A 425 -19.34 12.79 -31.67
N PRO A 426 -19.53 13.66 -30.66
CA PRO A 426 -18.48 14.15 -29.82
C PRO A 426 -18.07 13.10 -28.81
N PHE A 427 -16.74 12.91 -28.66
CA PHE A 427 -16.09 12.08 -27.66
C PHE A 427 -15.10 12.92 -26.88
N THR A 428 -15.06 12.75 -25.58
CA THR A 428 -14.03 13.30 -24.71
C THR A 428 -12.89 12.30 -24.58
N TYR A 429 -11.66 12.73 -24.81
CA TYR A 429 -10.47 11.90 -24.58
C TYR A 429 -10.26 11.75 -23.09
N ALA A 430 -10.31 10.53 -22.58
CA ALA A 430 -10.18 10.22 -21.16
C ALA A 430 -8.73 9.91 -20.73
N GLY A 431 -7.78 9.98 -21.68
CA GLY A 431 -6.39 9.60 -21.45
C GLY A 431 -6.18 8.10 -21.49
N THR A 432 -5.01 7.67 -21.05
CA THR A 432 -4.66 6.27 -20.89
C THR A 432 -5.21 5.75 -19.57
N VAL A 433 -6.04 4.73 -19.63
CA VAL A 433 -6.58 4.04 -18.45
C VAL A 433 -5.74 2.80 -18.16
N ASN A 434 -5.55 2.52 -16.87
CA ASN A 434 -4.86 1.31 -16.43
C ASN A 434 -5.64 0.05 -16.81
N ALA A 435 -4.93 -1.08 -16.88
CA ALA A 435 -5.56 -2.38 -17.02
C ALA A 435 -6.60 -2.57 -15.92
N TYR A 436 -7.87 -2.66 -16.27
CA TYR A 436 -8.90 -2.83 -15.26
C TYR A 436 -8.94 -4.27 -14.74
N LYS A 437 -9.21 -4.39 -13.44
CA LYS A 437 -9.41 -5.67 -12.77
C LYS A 437 -10.89 -5.81 -12.47
N LEU A 438 -11.44 -6.94 -12.83
CA LEU A 438 -12.81 -7.26 -12.45
C LEU A 438 -12.87 -7.60 -10.97
N THR A 439 -13.80 -7.02 -10.25
CA THR A 439 -13.93 -7.15 -8.80
C THR A 439 -14.81 -8.33 -8.37
N THR A 440 -15.50 -9.00 -9.31
CA THR A 440 -16.41 -10.11 -9.02
C THR A 440 -16.17 -11.30 -9.95
N GLU A 441 -16.49 -12.51 -9.47
CA GLU A 441 -16.36 -13.74 -10.26
C GLU A 441 -17.20 -13.71 -11.54
N MET A 442 -18.38 -13.10 -11.51
CA MET A 442 -19.24 -13.01 -12.70
C MET A 442 -18.67 -12.08 -13.76
N ALA A 443 -18.09 -10.98 -13.36
CA ALA A 443 -17.42 -10.07 -14.28
C ALA A 443 -16.12 -10.71 -14.84
N THR A 444 -15.42 -11.53 -14.06
CA THR A 444 -14.20 -12.21 -14.51
C THR A 444 -14.45 -13.33 -15.52
N THR A 445 -15.69 -13.79 -15.71
CA THR A 445 -16.03 -14.80 -16.72
C THR A 445 -16.19 -14.22 -18.13
N GLU A 446 -16.37 -12.92 -18.27
CA GLU A 446 -16.48 -12.26 -19.56
C GLU A 446 -15.15 -12.36 -20.34
N GLU A 447 -15.20 -12.93 -21.53
CA GLU A 447 -13.99 -13.17 -22.33
C GLU A 447 -13.23 -11.88 -22.64
N TYR A 448 -13.95 -10.83 -22.99
CA TYR A 448 -13.38 -9.52 -23.29
C TYR A 448 -12.61 -8.95 -22.08
N ALA A 449 -13.21 -9.04 -20.90
CA ALA A 449 -12.63 -8.57 -19.66
C ALA A 449 -11.35 -9.32 -19.27
N GLN A 450 -11.26 -10.60 -19.61
CA GLN A 450 -10.04 -11.38 -19.41
C GLN A 450 -8.90 -10.95 -20.34
N LYS A 451 -9.22 -10.44 -21.53
CA LYS A 451 -8.25 -9.98 -22.53
C LYS A 451 -7.78 -8.54 -22.28
N ASN A 452 -8.62 -7.69 -21.69
CA ASN A 452 -8.34 -6.26 -21.53
C ASN A 452 -7.74 -5.90 -20.17
N LYS A 453 -6.71 -6.62 -19.76
CA LYS A 453 -5.91 -6.34 -18.56
C LYS A 453 -4.62 -5.60 -18.91
N TYR A 454 -4.69 -4.64 -19.80
CA TYR A 454 -3.56 -3.84 -20.25
C TYR A 454 -3.94 -2.35 -20.27
N PRO A 455 -2.96 -1.45 -20.14
CA PRO A 455 -3.19 -0.02 -20.30
C PRO A 455 -3.62 0.29 -21.74
N HIS A 456 -4.65 1.13 -21.87
CA HIS A 456 -5.18 1.53 -23.19
C HIS A 456 -5.76 2.94 -23.14
N SER A 457 -5.72 3.63 -24.26
CA SER A 457 -6.28 4.96 -24.39
C SER A 457 -7.74 4.90 -24.79
N LEU A 458 -8.58 5.69 -24.12
CA LEU A 458 -10.02 5.74 -24.32
C LEU A 458 -10.52 7.13 -24.71
N PHE A 459 -11.49 7.14 -25.63
CA PHE A 459 -12.38 8.25 -25.87
C PHE A 459 -13.79 7.83 -25.45
N VAL A 460 -14.49 8.61 -24.66
CA VAL A 460 -15.85 8.30 -24.22
C VAL A 460 -16.84 9.24 -24.91
N ALA A 461 -17.91 8.70 -25.48
CA ALA A 461 -18.94 9.53 -26.09
C ALA A 461 -19.58 10.49 -25.07
N ASP A 462 -19.75 11.74 -25.44
CA ASP A 462 -20.29 12.77 -24.56
C ASP A 462 -21.74 12.48 -24.14
N TYR A 463 -22.44 11.60 -24.86
CA TYR A 463 -23.80 11.17 -24.55
C TYR A 463 -24.08 9.75 -25.04
N ALA A 464 -25.20 9.15 -24.64
CA ALA A 464 -25.67 7.89 -25.21
C ALA A 464 -26.15 8.18 -26.64
N VAL A 465 -25.48 7.59 -27.65
CA VAL A 465 -25.75 7.90 -29.08
C VAL A 465 -27.06 7.33 -29.57
N THR A 466 -27.51 6.21 -29.01
CA THR A 466 -28.85 5.67 -29.19
C THR A 466 -29.48 5.36 -27.84
N ASN A 467 -30.81 5.40 -27.78
CA ASN A 467 -31.59 4.95 -26.64
C ASN A 467 -32.68 3.98 -27.08
N ASP A 468 -33.54 3.55 -26.15
CA ASP A 468 -34.58 2.55 -26.41
C ASP A 468 -34.00 1.29 -27.06
N VAL A 469 -32.91 0.80 -26.52
CA VAL A 469 -32.13 -0.33 -27.01
C VAL A 469 -31.81 -1.28 -25.87
N SER A 470 -31.97 -2.58 -26.11
CA SER A 470 -31.57 -3.61 -25.13
C SER A 470 -30.10 -3.93 -25.22
N TRP A 471 -29.52 -4.42 -24.09
CA TRP A 471 -28.16 -4.92 -24.05
C TRP A 471 -27.97 -6.09 -25.05
N ASP A 472 -28.95 -7.00 -25.14
CA ASP A 472 -28.92 -8.13 -26.06
C ASP A 472 -28.86 -7.70 -27.53
N ALA A 473 -29.57 -6.64 -27.92
CA ALA A 473 -29.49 -6.09 -29.27
C ALA A 473 -28.10 -5.49 -29.56
N LEU A 474 -27.51 -4.79 -28.60
CA LEU A 474 -26.15 -4.25 -28.71
C LEU A 474 -25.12 -5.37 -28.79
N ASN A 475 -25.28 -6.44 -27.98
CA ASN A 475 -24.39 -7.58 -27.98
C ASN A 475 -24.46 -8.36 -29.32
N THR A 476 -25.66 -8.51 -29.88
CA THR A 476 -25.87 -9.14 -31.21
C THR A 476 -25.20 -8.33 -32.33
N ALA A 477 -25.07 -7.02 -32.15
CA ALA A 477 -24.39 -6.13 -33.10
C ALA A 477 -22.86 -5.99 -32.83
N ASP A 478 -22.29 -6.81 -31.93
CA ASP A 478 -20.89 -6.79 -31.48
C ASP A 478 -20.47 -5.49 -30.77
N LEU A 479 -21.42 -4.68 -30.27
CA LEU A 479 -21.16 -3.37 -29.70
C LEU A 479 -20.92 -3.37 -28.18
N ILE A 480 -21.13 -4.51 -27.50
CA ILE A 480 -20.84 -4.60 -26.07
C ILE A 480 -19.35 -4.84 -25.83
N PHE A 481 -18.78 -5.84 -26.46
CA PHE A 481 -17.39 -6.26 -26.22
C PHE A 481 -16.40 -5.77 -27.28
N GLY A 482 -16.89 -5.30 -28.41
CA GLY A 482 -16.03 -4.61 -29.35
C GLY A 482 -16.31 -4.92 -30.82
N LYS A 483 -16.46 -3.84 -31.61
CA LYS A 483 -16.57 -3.85 -33.05
C LYS A 483 -15.46 -3.01 -33.65
N ASN A 484 -14.77 -3.52 -34.65
CA ASN A 484 -13.73 -2.76 -35.33
C ASN A 484 -14.32 -1.51 -35.99
N TYR A 485 -13.66 -0.39 -35.79
CA TYR A 485 -14.00 0.90 -36.34
C TYR A 485 -12.72 1.61 -36.80
N ALA A 486 -12.73 2.19 -37.98
CA ALA A 486 -11.61 2.96 -38.49
C ALA A 486 -12.04 4.37 -38.83
N SER A 487 -11.29 5.37 -38.41
CA SER A 487 -11.51 6.78 -38.73
C SER A 487 -10.19 7.52 -38.88
N GLY A 488 -10.10 8.32 -39.95
CA GLY A 488 -8.89 9.11 -40.20
C GLY A 488 -7.60 8.31 -40.34
N GLY A 489 -7.68 7.04 -40.75
CA GLY A 489 -6.53 6.14 -40.83
C GLY A 489 -6.09 5.53 -39.49
N VAL A 490 -6.87 5.75 -38.42
CA VAL A 490 -6.64 5.15 -37.08
C VAL A 490 -7.66 4.05 -36.86
N ASP A 491 -7.19 2.91 -36.34
CA ASP A 491 -8.04 1.78 -35.97
C ASP A 491 -8.44 1.86 -34.50
N TYR A 492 -9.73 1.65 -34.26
CA TYR A 492 -10.34 1.67 -32.93
C TYR A 492 -11.18 0.41 -32.70
N THR A 493 -11.42 0.09 -31.43
CA THR A 493 -12.52 -0.79 -31.01
C THR A 493 -13.65 0.07 -30.45
N LEU A 494 -14.82 0.05 -31.13
CA LEU A 494 -16.04 0.69 -30.64
C LEU A 494 -16.81 -0.29 -29.75
N ARG A 495 -17.06 0.06 -28.49
CA ARG A 495 -17.67 -0.84 -27.51
C ARG A 495 -18.37 -0.10 -26.36
N ALA A 496 -19.08 -0.85 -25.51
CA ALA A 496 -19.50 -0.34 -24.22
C ALA A 496 -18.30 -0.27 -23.24
N PRO A 497 -18.28 0.66 -22.28
CA PRO A 497 -17.29 0.67 -21.21
C PRO A 497 -17.55 -0.44 -20.19
N SER A 498 -16.52 -0.88 -19.47
CA SER A 498 -16.72 -1.61 -18.22
C SER A 498 -17.19 -0.65 -17.13
N VAL A 499 -18.14 -1.09 -16.30
CA VAL A 499 -18.85 -0.23 -15.34
C VAL A 499 -18.92 -0.81 -13.92
N GLY A 500 -18.38 -2.00 -13.73
CA GLY A 500 -18.43 -2.76 -12.49
C GLY A 500 -19.70 -3.59 -12.30
N SER A 501 -19.57 -4.80 -11.76
CA SER A 501 -20.65 -5.80 -11.65
C SER A 501 -21.52 -5.64 -10.41
N ASN A 502 -21.18 -4.73 -9.51
CA ASN A 502 -21.93 -4.53 -8.28
C ASN A 502 -21.88 -3.09 -7.79
N ALA A 503 -22.90 -2.72 -7.00
CA ALA A 503 -22.91 -1.46 -6.28
C ALA A 503 -21.95 -1.50 -5.09
N THR A 504 -21.07 -0.50 -4.97
CA THR A 504 -20.26 -0.28 -3.77
C THR A 504 -20.77 0.95 -3.01
N GLY A 505 -20.72 0.88 -1.68
CA GLY A 505 -21.19 1.95 -0.80
C GLY A 505 -22.62 1.74 -0.32
N SER A 506 -22.99 2.40 0.77
CA SER A 506 -24.26 2.25 1.50
C SER A 506 -25.40 3.13 0.96
N GLY A 507 -25.17 3.99 0.01
CA GLY A 507 -26.16 4.87 -0.60
C GLY A 507 -26.55 4.39 -1.99
N ALA A 508 -27.85 4.15 -2.25
CA ALA A 508 -28.33 3.69 -3.53
C ALA A 508 -28.00 4.64 -4.70
N SER A 509 -27.68 5.90 -4.44
CA SER A 509 -27.49 6.93 -5.44
C SER A 509 -26.05 7.36 -5.69
N GLN A 510 -25.06 6.90 -4.91
CA GLN A 510 -23.69 7.38 -5.05
C GLN A 510 -22.67 6.28 -4.75
N ARG A 511 -21.74 6.10 -5.65
CA ARG A 511 -20.52 5.36 -5.39
C ARG A 511 -19.43 6.30 -4.92
N ILE A 512 -18.91 6.03 -3.74
CA ILE A 512 -17.94 6.92 -3.08
C ILE A 512 -16.52 6.47 -3.41
N VAL A 513 -16.30 5.17 -3.59
CA VAL A 513 -14.97 4.60 -3.81
C VAL A 513 -14.82 4.16 -5.28
N PRO A 514 -13.77 4.60 -5.99
CA PRO A 514 -13.46 4.12 -7.33
C PRO A 514 -13.30 2.60 -7.35
N GLN A 515 -13.84 1.97 -8.39
CA GLN A 515 -13.71 0.55 -8.64
C GLN A 515 -12.70 0.32 -9.77
N SER A 516 -12.14 -0.87 -9.83
CA SER A 516 -11.24 -1.28 -10.92
C SER A 516 -12.05 -1.53 -12.21
N ASN A 517 -12.63 -0.51 -12.79
CA ASN A 517 -13.34 -0.52 -14.07
C ASN A 517 -13.13 0.82 -14.79
N GLU A 518 -13.39 0.84 -16.10
CA GLU A 518 -13.13 2.01 -16.93
C GLU A 518 -14.00 3.21 -16.57
N TRP A 519 -15.28 2.98 -16.29
CA TRP A 519 -16.20 4.06 -15.95
C TRP A 519 -15.74 4.84 -14.71
N ASP A 520 -15.41 4.13 -13.63
CA ASP A 520 -14.96 4.76 -12.40
C ASP A 520 -13.59 5.43 -12.57
N THR A 521 -12.72 4.91 -13.43
CA THR A 521 -11.42 5.54 -13.78
C THR A 521 -11.64 6.85 -14.54
N MET A 522 -12.65 6.93 -15.42
CA MET A 522 -13.01 8.14 -16.14
C MET A 522 -13.75 9.18 -15.27
N LEU A 523 -14.28 8.77 -14.13
CA LEU A 523 -14.86 9.66 -13.13
C LEU A 523 -13.73 10.19 -12.23
N ASN A 524 -13.40 11.42 -12.27
CA ASN A 524 -12.58 12.03 -11.24
C ASN A 524 -13.44 12.36 -9.99
N LYS A 525 -13.25 13.49 -9.33
CA LYS A 525 -13.97 13.87 -8.10
C LYS A 525 -15.50 13.92 -8.26
N ASP A 526 -16.00 14.33 -9.44
CA ASP A 526 -17.43 14.54 -9.69
C ASP A 526 -17.95 13.66 -10.81
N SER A 527 -18.05 14.18 -12.03
CA SER A 527 -18.45 13.45 -13.23
C SER A 527 -17.28 13.13 -14.15
N GLY A 528 -16.11 13.72 -13.93
CA GLY A 528 -14.92 13.52 -14.74
C GLY A 528 -15.15 13.81 -16.21
N TYR A 529 -14.85 12.81 -17.04
CA TYR A 529 -15.04 12.87 -18.49
C TYR A 529 -16.45 12.41 -18.94
N ILE A 530 -17.32 11.99 -18.02
CA ILE A 530 -18.67 11.53 -18.33
C ILE A 530 -19.62 12.72 -18.40
N GLN A 531 -19.99 13.12 -19.61
CA GLN A 531 -20.90 14.23 -19.88
C GLN A 531 -22.35 13.76 -20.01
N ASN A 532 -23.34 14.67 -19.94
CA ASN A 532 -24.77 14.41 -20.26
C ASN A 532 -25.36 13.10 -19.70
N TRP A 533 -25.02 12.79 -18.46
CA TRP A 533 -25.51 11.58 -17.75
C TRP A 533 -26.91 11.78 -17.16
N ASN A 534 -27.37 13.03 -16.97
CA ASN A 534 -28.63 13.36 -16.31
C ASN A 534 -29.84 12.75 -17.06
N LYS A 535 -30.71 12.03 -16.36
CA LYS A 535 -31.89 11.33 -16.87
C LYS A 535 -31.63 10.35 -18.02
N MET A 536 -30.39 9.88 -18.15
CA MET A 536 -30.00 8.89 -19.14
C MET A 536 -29.03 7.88 -18.54
N TYR A 537 -29.40 6.60 -18.53
CA TYR A 537 -28.51 5.51 -18.22
C TYR A 537 -27.70 5.09 -19.44
N SER A 538 -26.51 4.55 -19.19
CA SER A 538 -25.64 3.97 -20.20
C SER A 538 -25.39 2.50 -19.88
N TRP A 539 -25.60 1.61 -20.86
CA TRP A 539 -25.24 0.20 -20.75
C TRP A 539 -23.74 0.02 -20.55
N GLY A 540 -23.35 -0.89 -19.62
CA GLY A 540 -22.00 -1.37 -19.47
C GLY A 540 -21.83 -2.80 -19.95
N GLN A 541 -20.59 -3.27 -19.97
CA GLN A 541 -20.27 -4.66 -20.32
C GLN A 541 -20.71 -5.65 -19.24
N ASP A 542 -20.70 -5.23 -17.98
CA ASP A 542 -20.68 -6.11 -16.82
C ASP A 542 -22.04 -6.74 -16.51
N THR A 543 -21.99 -8.03 -16.21
CA THR A 543 -23.11 -8.79 -15.65
C THR A 543 -23.28 -8.43 -14.18
N HIS A 544 -24.52 -8.29 -13.70
CA HIS A 544 -24.80 -8.09 -12.29
C HIS A 544 -24.33 -9.27 -11.44
N SER A 545 -23.56 -9.02 -10.38
CA SER A 545 -22.88 -10.06 -9.59
C SER A 545 -23.77 -11.15 -8.99
N ILE A 546 -25.06 -10.84 -8.75
CA ILE A 546 -26.01 -11.79 -8.12
C ILE A 546 -27.17 -12.21 -9.03
N SER A 547 -27.24 -11.71 -10.27
CA SER A 547 -28.36 -11.98 -11.15
C SER A 547 -27.96 -11.98 -12.63
N ALA A 548 -27.71 -13.14 -13.19
CA ALA A 548 -27.25 -13.35 -14.57
C ALA A 548 -28.08 -12.69 -15.69
N PRO A 549 -29.42 -12.56 -15.60
CA PRO A 549 -30.21 -11.85 -16.63
C PRO A 549 -30.04 -10.33 -16.62
N TYR A 550 -29.38 -9.78 -15.60
CA TYR A 550 -29.25 -8.34 -15.45
C TYR A 550 -27.85 -7.85 -15.83
N ARG A 551 -27.79 -6.69 -16.43
CA ARG A 551 -26.56 -6.00 -16.83
C ARG A 551 -26.45 -4.67 -16.09
N ALA A 552 -25.23 -4.29 -15.77
CA ALA A 552 -24.94 -3.05 -15.09
C ALA A 552 -25.18 -1.83 -16.01
N ILE A 553 -25.78 -0.80 -15.47
CA ILE A 553 -25.98 0.50 -16.14
C ILE A 553 -25.56 1.63 -15.21
N ARG A 554 -25.10 2.73 -15.81
CA ARG A 554 -24.58 3.90 -15.07
C ARG A 554 -25.24 5.18 -15.56
N GLY A 555 -25.31 6.18 -14.67
CA GLY A 555 -25.85 7.50 -14.99
C GLY A 555 -27.20 7.78 -14.36
N TYR A 556 -28.01 8.65 -14.99
CA TYR A 556 -29.35 9.08 -14.65
C TYR A 556 -29.43 10.09 -13.50
N ASP A 557 -29.25 9.68 -12.24
CA ASP A 557 -29.30 10.58 -11.07
C ASP A 557 -27.97 11.26 -10.78
N SER A 558 -26.87 10.60 -11.11
CA SER A 558 -25.51 11.15 -11.11
C SER A 558 -24.62 10.32 -12.04
N ALA A 559 -23.48 10.86 -12.45
CA ALA A 559 -22.49 10.10 -13.21
C ALA A 559 -22.01 8.85 -12.46
N ARG A 560 -22.05 8.86 -11.13
CA ARG A 560 -21.64 7.76 -10.25
C ARG A 560 -22.73 6.72 -10.00
N TYR A 561 -23.98 7.03 -10.35
CA TYR A 561 -25.10 6.15 -10.03
C TYR A 561 -24.99 4.82 -10.78
N TRP A 562 -25.12 3.72 -10.04
CA TRP A 562 -25.08 2.35 -10.55
C TRP A 562 -26.37 1.62 -10.21
N ILE A 563 -26.96 0.96 -11.20
CA ILE A 563 -28.07 0.03 -11.04
C ILE A 563 -27.93 -1.07 -12.10
N SER A 564 -28.75 -2.09 -12.03
CA SER A 564 -28.83 -3.13 -13.06
C SER A 564 -30.19 -3.12 -13.75
N CYS A 565 -30.18 -3.51 -15.03
CA CYS A 565 -31.37 -3.65 -15.85
C CYS A 565 -31.36 -5.02 -16.54
N ASN A 566 -32.54 -5.58 -16.83
CA ASN A 566 -32.65 -6.84 -17.58
C ASN A 566 -32.04 -6.66 -18.98
N ALA A 567 -31.20 -7.60 -19.41
CA ALA A 567 -30.48 -7.53 -20.68
C ALA A 567 -31.39 -7.41 -21.91
N ALA A 568 -32.57 -8.03 -21.89
CA ALA A 568 -33.56 -7.97 -22.95
C ALA A 568 -34.46 -6.70 -22.89
N GLY A 569 -34.34 -5.89 -21.82
CA GLY A 569 -35.14 -4.69 -21.60
C GLY A 569 -34.71 -3.53 -22.48
N SER A 570 -35.67 -2.80 -23.05
CA SER A 570 -35.48 -1.58 -23.86
C SER A 570 -36.29 -0.46 -23.26
N PHE A 571 -35.66 0.68 -22.99
CA PHE A 571 -36.28 1.81 -22.31
C PHE A 571 -35.77 3.14 -22.88
N PRO A 572 -36.62 4.17 -23.01
CA PRO A 572 -36.24 5.46 -23.60
C PRO A 572 -35.17 6.21 -22.76
N TYR A 573 -34.97 5.82 -21.50
CA TYR A 573 -33.99 6.41 -20.62
C TYR A 573 -32.75 5.52 -20.41
N VAL A 574 -32.60 4.43 -21.18
CA VAL A 574 -31.42 3.57 -21.19
C VAL A 574 -30.87 3.50 -22.61
N GLY A 575 -29.59 3.83 -22.77
CA GLY A 575 -28.98 3.92 -24.07
C GLY A 575 -27.58 3.37 -24.18
N PHE A 576 -27.03 3.45 -25.37
CA PHE A 576 -25.68 3.06 -25.70
C PHE A 576 -24.76 4.28 -25.72
N ARG A 577 -23.84 4.35 -24.75
CA ARG A 577 -22.73 5.31 -24.70
C ARG A 577 -21.46 4.57 -25.02
N PRO A 578 -20.97 4.62 -26.26
CA PRO A 578 -19.74 3.94 -26.62
C PRO A 578 -18.49 4.59 -26.03
N VAL A 579 -17.46 3.76 -25.91
CA VAL A 579 -16.08 4.19 -25.86
C VAL A 579 -15.37 3.76 -27.14
N LEU A 580 -14.33 4.50 -27.53
CA LEU A 580 -13.39 4.13 -28.56
C LEU A 580 -12.06 3.82 -27.89
N GLU A 581 -11.62 2.58 -28.00
CA GLU A 581 -10.30 2.14 -27.60
C GLU A 581 -9.40 2.16 -28.82
N VAL A 582 -8.20 2.73 -28.69
CA VAL A 582 -7.23 2.74 -29.78
C VAL A 582 -6.57 1.38 -29.89
N LEU A 583 -6.71 0.74 -31.04
CA LEU A 583 -6.05 -0.51 -31.36
C LEU A 583 -4.59 -0.26 -31.73
N ASN A 584 -3.69 -1.04 -31.11
CA ASN A 584 -2.30 -1.12 -31.50
C ASN A 584 -1.57 0.26 -31.52
N PRO A 585 -1.57 1.01 -30.40
CA PRO A 585 -0.99 2.36 -30.37
C PRO A 585 0.47 2.40 -30.81
N ASP A 586 1.24 1.33 -30.61
CA ASP A 586 2.64 1.23 -31.03
C ASP A 586 2.84 1.34 -32.56
N THR A 587 1.81 1.02 -33.36
CA THR A 587 1.89 1.14 -34.82
C THR A 587 1.68 2.55 -35.33
N LEU A 588 1.23 3.47 -34.46
CA LEU A 588 1.00 4.88 -34.82
C LEU A 588 2.30 5.70 -34.76
N GLY A 589 3.33 5.24 -34.09
CA GLY A 589 4.60 5.96 -33.86
C GLY A 589 4.45 7.12 -32.87
N SER A 590 5.55 7.83 -32.59
CA SER A 590 5.59 8.95 -31.64
C SER A 590 4.67 10.12 -32.02
N ASP A 591 4.41 10.33 -33.30
CA ASP A 591 3.55 11.39 -33.84
C ASP A 591 2.24 10.81 -34.42
N GLY A 592 1.82 9.66 -33.90
CA GLY A 592 0.83 8.76 -34.45
C GLY A 592 -0.49 9.39 -34.90
N MET A 593 -0.97 10.40 -34.18
CA MET A 593 -2.21 11.10 -34.49
C MET A 593 -2.00 12.60 -34.57
N LYS A 594 -2.76 13.25 -35.46
CA LYS A 594 -2.86 14.71 -35.49
C LYS A 594 -4.32 15.14 -35.48
N VAL A 595 -4.55 16.37 -35.04
CA VAL A 595 -5.86 17.00 -35.03
C VAL A 595 -6.02 17.82 -36.31
N VAL A 596 -7.16 17.68 -36.98
CA VAL A 596 -7.61 18.55 -38.09
C VAL A 596 -8.81 19.34 -37.62
N THR A 597 -8.75 20.66 -37.80
CA THR A 597 -9.85 21.58 -37.44
C THR A 597 -10.84 21.71 -38.61
N LEU A 598 -12.10 21.50 -38.34
CA LEU A 598 -13.19 21.81 -39.24
C LEU A 598 -13.82 23.15 -38.81
N ASP A 599 -13.53 24.21 -39.52
CA ASP A 599 -14.08 25.54 -39.33
C ASP A 599 -15.44 25.61 -40.04
N LEU A 600 -16.48 25.78 -39.26
CA LEU A 600 -17.86 25.81 -39.81
C LEU A 600 -18.20 27.09 -40.58
N ASN A 601 -17.30 28.08 -40.61
CA ASN A 601 -17.44 29.31 -41.38
C ASN A 601 -18.80 29.99 -41.18
N GLY A 602 -19.23 30.11 -39.93
CA GLY A 602 -20.52 30.66 -39.54
C GLY A 602 -21.69 29.67 -39.60
N GLY A 603 -21.50 28.48 -40.16
CA GLY A 603 -22.45 27.38 -40.03
C GLY A 603 -22.50 26.81 -38.62
N LYS A 604 -23.36 25.80 -38.41
CA LYS A 604 -23.57 25.20 -37.09
C LYS A 604 -23.67 23.68 -37.17
N LEU A 605 -23.23 23.02 -36.09
CA LEU A 605 -23.60 21.66 -35.76
C LEU A 605 -24.62 21.72 -34.61
N GLY A 606 -25.90 21.41 -34.90
CA GLY A 606 -26.99 21.64 -33.95
C GLY A 606 -27.09 23.13 -33.58
N GLY A 607 -27.00 23.46 -32.30
CA GLY A 607 -27.00 24.83 -31.80
C GLY A 607 -25.63 25.52 -31.73
N SER A 608 -24.50 24.78 -31.93
CA SER A 608 -23.13 25.27 -31.75
C SER A 608 -22.49 25.68 -33.08
N SER A 609 -21.82 26.85 -33.09
CA SER A 609 -20.96 27.32 -34.18
C SER A 609 -19.45 27.12 -33.87
N GLU A 610 -19.12 26.34 -32.84
CA GLU A 610 -17.73 26.02 -32.49
C GLU A 610 -17.10 25.14 -33.56
N ASP A 611 -15.79 25.32 -33.75
CA ASP A 611 -15.00 24.48 -34.64
C ASP A 611 -15.02 23.02 -34.16
N ILE A 612 -15.06 22.09 -35.11
CA ILE A 612 -15.03 20.64 -34.85
C ILE A 612 -13.60 20.16 -34.97
N GLN A 613 -13.16 19.36 -34.02
CA GLN A 613 -11.84 18.72 -34.04
C GLN A 613 -12.01 17.25 -34.41
N ILE A 614 -11.32 16.80 -35.48
CA ILE A 614 -11.26 15.37 -35.86
C ILE A 614 -9.82 14.86 -35.71
N ILE A 615 -9.68 13.57 -35.46
CA ILE A 615 -8.39 12.90 -35.34
C ILE A 615 -8.11 12.15 -36.63
N VAL A 616 -6.89 12.33 -37.17
CA VAL A 616 -6.39 11.59 -38.32
C VAL A 616 -4.98 11.06 -38.06
N LYS A 617 -4.59 10.00 -38.75
CA LYS A 617 -3.23 9.46 -38.65
C LYS A 617 -2.22 10.44 -39.23
N SER A 618 -1.16 10.70 -38.51
CA SER A 618 -0.09 11.59 -38.96
C SER A 618 0.61 11.05 -40.21
N GLY A 619 0.87 11.93 -41.16
CA GLY A 619 1.57 11.57 -42.40
C GLY A 619 0.74 10.84 -43.46
N GLU A 620 -0.54 10.51 -43.15
CA GLU A 620 -1.44 9.87 -44.09
C GLU A 620 -2.56 10.82 -44.57
N SER A 621 -3.09 10.55 -45.77
CA SER A 621 -4.29 11.23 -46.30
C SER A 621 -5.52 10.69 -45.58
N PHE A 622 -6.56 11.53 -45.49
CA PHE A 622 -7.83 11.17 -44.83
C PHE A 622 -9.03 11.55 -45.71
N THR A 623 -10.19 11.01 -45.39
CA THR A 623 -11.43 11.30 -46.13
C THR A 623 -12.03 12.60 -45.63
N ALA A 624 -12.43 13.48 -46.55
CA ALA A 624 -13.16 14.71 -46.25
C ALA A 624 -14.49 14.39 -45.56
N PRO A 625 -14.79 15.00 -44.39
CA PRO A 625 -15.98 14.70 -43.61
C PRO A 625 -17.29 14.98 -44.36
N ALA A 626 -18.38 14.28 -43.96
CA ALA A 626 -19.71 14.49 -44.47
C ALA A 626 -20.24 15.92 -44.15
N SER A 627 -21.20 16.40 -44.90
CA SER A 627 -21.92 17.65 -44.61
C SER A 627 -23.20 17.41 -43.77
N ASP A 628 -23.58 16.16 -43.59
CA ASP A 628 -24.77 15.79 -42.83
C ASP A 628 -24.68 16.29 -41.39
N GLY A 629 -25.76 16.80 -40.84
CA GLY A 629 -25.80 17.40 -39.51
C GLY A 629 -25.32 18.85 -39.45
N LEU A 630 -24.64 19.37 -40.49
CA LEU A 630 -24.21 20.76 -40.56
C LEU A 630 -25.32 21.65 -41.18
N THR A 631 -25.48 22.83 -40.61
CA THR A 631 -26.42 23.84 -41.12
C THR A 631 -25.67 25.08 -41.59
N ARG A 632 -26.23 25.73 -42.63
CA ARG A 632 -25.70 26.99 -43.16
C ARG A 632 -25.79 28.13 -42.13
N PRO A 633 -25.02 29.23 -42.31
CA PRO A 633 -25.09 30.39 -41.44
C PRO A 633 -26.50 31.04 -41.37
N ASP A 634 -27.31 30.92 -42.42
CA ASP A 634 -28.70 31.40 -42.51
C ASP A 634 -29.73 30.40 -41.97
N GLY A 635 -29.28 29.23 -41.49
CA GLY A 635 -30.13 28.17 -40.95
C GLY A 635 -30.70 27.21 -42.02
N ASP A 636 -30.43 27.43 -43.30
CA ASP A 636 -30.79 26.49 -44.36
C ASP A 636 -29.76 25.36 -44.45
N THR A 637 -30.21 24.13 -44.68
CA THR A 637 -29.34 22.95 -44.90
C THR A 637 -28.79 22.87 -46.32
N GLY A 638 -29.06 23.84 -47.17
CA GLY A 638 -28.60 24.14 -48.53
C GLY A 638 -27.92 23.06 -49.36
N SER A 639 -27.97 23.18 -50.62
CA SER A 639 -27.77 22.06 -51.53
C SER A 639 -26.32 21.80 -51.95
N TYR A 640 -25.40 22.74 -51.82
CA TYR A 640 -24.01 22.56 -52.24
C TYR A 640 -23.04 22.87 -51.12
N PHE A 641 -22.16 21.91 -50.89
CA PHE A 641 -21.18 21.96 -49.80
C PHE A 641 -19.82 21.47 -50.31
N MET A 642 -18.77 22.19 -49.95
CA MET A 642 -17.36 21.78 -50.15
C MET A 642 -16.54 22.15 -48.92
N TRP A 643 -15.44 21.50 -48.72
CA TRP A 643 -14.42 21.89 -47.79
C TRP A 643 -13.27 22.63 -48.49
N LEU A 644 -12.90 23.82 -48.03
CA LEU A 644 -11.69 24.52 -48.43
C LEU A 644 -10.54 24.13 -47.50
N GLY A 645 -9.56 23.42 -48.02
CA GLY A 645 -8.38 23.02 -47.27
C GLY A 645 -7.42 24.18 -47.02
N SER A 646 -6.60 24.06 -45.95
CA SER A 646 -5.49 24.98 -45.65
C SER A 646 -4.48 25.11 -46.79
N ASN A 647 -4.45 24.18 -47.74
CA ASN A 647 -3.69 24.21 -48.99
C ASN A 647 -4.42 24.92 -50.14
N SER A 648 -5.51 25.61 -49.87
CA SER A 648 -6.32 26.36 -50.85
C SER A 648 -7.00 25.49 -51.91
N LYS A 649 -7.18 24.18 -51.68
CA LYS A 649 -7.92 23.28 -52.56
C LYS A 649 -9.32 23.00 -51.98
N LEU A 650 -10.28 22.78 -52.89
CA LEU A 650 -11.65 22.38 -52.52
C LEU A 650 -11.75 20.84 -52.55
N TYR A 651 -12.45 20.29 -51.55
CA TYR A 651 -12.75 18.88 -51.39
C TYR A 651 -14.22 18.68 -51.18
N ALA A 652 -14.85 17.84 -51.97
CA ALA A 652 -16.20 17.36 -51.68
C ALA A 652 -16.18 16.39 -50.49
N PRO A 653 -17.28 16.29 -49.74
CA PRO A 653 -17.44 15.19 -48.76
C PRO A 653 -17.11 13.84 -49.41
N GLY A 654 -16.25 13.05 -48.76
CA GLY A 654 -15.77 11.77 -49.29
C GLY A 654 -14.48 11.83 -50.12
N ASP A 655 -14.00 13.02 -50.52
CA ASP A 655 -12.74 13.17 -51.23
C ASP A 655 -11.53 12.86 -50.37
N ASN A 656 -10.45 12.43 -51.02
CA ASN A 656 -9.19 12.19 -50.33
C ASN A 656 -8.43 13.51 -50.07
N VAL A 657 -8.20 13.84 -48.82
CA VAL A 657 -7.51 15.05 -48.33
C VAL A 657 -6.05 14.72 -48.03
N PRO A 658 -5.05 15.44 -48.58
CA PRO A 658 -3.65 15.18 -48.33
C PRO A 658 -3.24 15.39 -46.86
N ALA A 659 -2.17 14.68 -46.44
CA ALA A 659 -1.68 14.69 -45.08
C ALA A 659 -1.19 16.06 -44.57
N ASP A 660 -0.86 17.00 -45.43
CA ASP A 660 -0.41 18.36 -45.08
C ASP A 660 -1.55 19.31 -44.70
N VAL A 661 -2.80 18.94 -44.95
CA VAL A 661 -4.00 19.73 -44.59
C VAL A 661 -4.24 19.59 -43.10
N THR A 662 -4.30 20.74 -42.41
CA THR A 662 -4.54 20.82 -40.94
C THR A 662 -5.86 21.51 -40.59
N LYS A 663 -6.49 22.13 -41.57
CA LYS A 663 -7.77 22.83 -41.41
C LYS A 663 -8.62 22.68 -42.69
N LEU A 664 -9.89 22.42 -42.50
CA LEU A 664 -10.92 22.44 -43.53
C LEU A 664 -11.95 23.50 -43.16
N THR A 665 -12.25 24.44 -44.06
CA THR A 665 -13.23 25.50 -43.85
C THR A 665 -14.47 25.23 -44.70
N ALA A 666 -15.64 25.19 -44.08
CA ALA A 666 -16.92 24.92 -44.75
C ALA A 666 -17.25 26.00 -45.79
N GLN A 667 -17.63 25.56 -46.97
CA GLN A 667 -18.09 26.41 -48.06
C GLN A 667 -19.52 26.03 -48.42
N PHE A 668 -20.43 26.93 -48.14
CA PHE A 668 -21.84 26.77 -48.44
C PHE A 668 -22.20 27.60 -49.68
N ALA A 669 -22.89 27.02 -50.67
CA ALA A 669 -23.29 27.70 -51.88
C ALA A 669 -24.71 27.30 -52.29
N LEU A 670 -25.38 28.20 -53.02
CA LEU A 670 -26.72 27.97 -53.56
C LEU A 670 -26.71 27.18 -54.87
N SER A 671 -25.56 27.11 -55.57
CA SER A 671 -25.38 26.36 -56.80
C SER A 671 -23.92 25.93 -57.02
N GLU A 672 -23.68 24.90 -57.82
CA GLU A 672 -22.33 24.38 -58.16
C GLU A 672 -21.37 25.42 -58.74
N GLN A 673 -21.88 26.46 -59.37
CA GLN A 673 -21.05 27.49 -60.02
C GLN A 673 -20.12 28.26 -59.07
N PHE A 674 -20.40 28.27 -57.80
CA PHE A 674 -19.58 28.97 -56.80
C PHE A 674 -18.34 28.17 -56.34
N PHE A 675 -18.24 26.89 -56.69
CA PHE A 675 -17.10 26.06 -56.34
C PHE A 675 -16.01 25.94 -57.44
N LEU A 676 -16.20 26.65 -58.53
CA LEU A 676 -15.20 26.68 -59.56
C LEU A 676 -13.96 27.48 -59.11
N THR A 677 -12.81 26.86 -59.12
CA THR A 677 -11.53 27.54 -58.83
C THR A 677 -11.21 28.54 -59.93
N PRO A 678 -10.83 29.79 -59.59
CA PRO A 678 -10.34 30.72 -60.62
C PRO A 678 -9.12 30.10 -61.31
N GLY A 679 -9.23 29.87 -62.64
CA GLY A 679 -8.18 29.28 -63.44
C GLY A 679 -8.30 27.78 -63.74
N GLY A 680 -9.28 27.09 -63.25
CA GLY A 680 -9.62 25.72 -63.68
C GLY A 680 -10.15 25.72 -65.11
N ARG A 681 -9.43 25.03 -66.05
CA ARG A 681 -9.86 24.75 -67.42
C ARG A 681 -10.69 23.48 -67.44
#